data_e666712743c10a31fec1a24ed57e294b
#
_entry.id   e666712743c10a31fec1a24ed57e294b
#
_cell.length_a   1.000
_cell.length_b   1.000
_cell.length_c   1.000
_cell.angle_alpha   90.00
_cell.angle_beta   90.00
_cell.angle_gamma   90.00
#
_symmetry.space_group_name_H-M   'P 1'
#
loop_
_entity.id
_entity.type
_entity.pdbx_description
1 polymer ?
#
loop_
_entity_poly.entity_id
_entity_poly.type
_entity_poly.pdbx_seq_one_letter_code
_entity_poly.pdbx_strand_id
1 'polypeptide(L)'
;MMVRVFLIGLFLFGHWPKGGYLSGEQKPVMLMKKMIYPTKVNYPMIAQVSSYAESAAPFADWERNKLCMSYVNRSLDSLSIEQKVAQCFMLACYTSGVSKNMDYVERMVQQGKCGGLLFFKGDPTAQAYWTDRLQQQSKIQLLVAIDGEWGLSMRLDSTTTFPRQLTLGAISDNQWIYKMGQEIGRQCREVGVNVNFAPVSDVNNNPNNPVINDRSFGEDKMRVALKALEYGMGMQNEKVLACAKHFPGHGDTDKDSHYGIPVINKTLSQLDALELFPFKVLFTNGIGSTMSAHLSLPQLDKTGIPASLSQEITTNLLKNSLNFKGLVFTDALNMKGASTAVSGRNVDSIAFVAGNDVLEYSENPERGINQISKAIISGDLPMEMLDEKVKKVLAYKYLLGLEEYHALSTQDLTERLNPPAANVLRQQLFDKAMTIVASEDGILPLQQNFRDIATVAIDNKGVSNFQKHIDTYLENTAYFFENENQQQYDSQLEKIANHDLVIIGVHGMSRYASKNYGLSTTTISFIHELNKRTKVILVLFGSPYSLKFFDEEKNVLVAYEENEATQLAAANAVLGGISVTGKLPVTASAKYKVGVGKQQENTFRMRIATPEDVNLKTEDIREIDEVVLNGLIARAYPGCQVVVIKNNQLIWNKSYGRMTYEDNQKSTTASLYDLASITKIAATTLAVMKLNEEQRLDLNSTVGDYLSLPENNTIAKLKIADILTHHAGLKAYLEFYSNTLDTNRTKYYRTASETGFSVPVARDLYMRDDYPDTIWNIMATYPINPNPSYNYSDFDFYILQKIVEYITEQPLDEYVKQTFYAPMGLNRTCFKPTNQFPLSKIAPTENDQRFRQQLIQGFVHDPGAAMYGGVAGHAGLFSNAVDLAQIMQLFLNNGTYNGKQFLKPETIALFTKQYNTRSRRGLGFDKPEPDTRKGSPCYDGTPLATFGHTGFTGTAVWSDPENDLTVVFLSNRVYPVADNPKLVKMGIRTDIQKIIYKAIAKAQIDN
;
A
#
# COMPACT_ATOMS: atom_id res chain seq x y z
N MET A 1 -34.60 36.47 10.24
CA MET A 1 -34.96 37.35 11.32
C MET A 1 -33.79 38.29 11.58
N MET A 2 -33.96 39.51 11.24
CA MET A 2 -33.01 40.63 11.36
C MET A 2 -32.68 40.93 12.82
N VAL A 3 -31.46 41.38 13.14
CA VAL A 3 -31.25 42.54 13.99
C VAL A 3 -29.95 43.24 13.59
N ARG A 4 -30.13 44.51 13.27
CA ARG A 4 -29.16 45.60 13.06
C ARG A 4 -28.64 46.12 14.41
N VAL A 5 -27.63 47.02 14.29
CA VAL A 5 -27.40 48.24 15.11
C VAL A 5 -25.98 48.28 15.67
N PHE A 6 -25.18 49.32 15.78
CA PHE A 6 -25.21 50.73 15.39
C PHE A 6 -23.75 51.26 15.42
N LEU A 7 -23.47 52.23 14.57
CA LEU A 7 -22.34 53.19 14.65
C LEU A 7 -22.63 54.28 15.70
N ILE A 8 -21.61 54.67 16.47
CA ILE A 8 -21.52 56.06 16.99
C ILE A 8 -20.08 56.52 16.87
N GLY A 9 -19.89 57.58 16.09
CA GLY A 9 -18.68 58.38 16.04
C GLY A 9 -18.70 59.52 17.08
N LEU A 10 -17.55 59.94 17.47
CA LEU A 10 -17.38 61.27 18.08
C LEU A 10 -16.10 61.96 17.61
N PHE A 11 -16.26 63.08 16.94
CA PHE A 11 -15.25 64.10 16.66
C PHE A 11 -14.93 64.86 17.90
N LEU A 12 -13.69 65.23 18.15
CA LEU A 12 -13.32 66.49 18.83
C LEU A 12 -11.99 67.05 18.32
N PHE A 13 -12.05 68.27 17.86
CA PHE A 13 -10.98 69.16 17.43
C PHE A 13 -10.23 69.76 18.64
N GLY A 14 -8.95 70.07 18.47
CA GLY A 14 -8.21 70.91 19.48
C GLY A 14 -6.79 71.29 19.05
N HIS A 15 -6.66 72.44 18.44
CA HIS A 15 -5.60 73.46 18.42
C HIS A 15 -4.12 73.11 18.46
N TRP A 16 -3.44 73.68 17.47
CA TRP A 16 -1.99 73.95 17.40
C TRP A 16 -1.56 75.14 18.20
N PRO A 17 -0.31 75.29 18.63
CA PRO A 17 0.48 76.48 18.37
C PRO A 17 1.84 76.20 17.68
N LYS A 18 2.27 77.22 16.99
CA LYS A 18 3.44 77.40 16.13
C LYS A 18 4.74 77.52 16.92
N GLY A 19 5.87 77.07 16.35
CA GLY A 19 7.11 77.88 16.36
C GLY A 19 8.33 77.19 16.94
N GLY A 20 9.39 77.08 16.13
CA GLY A 20 10.78 76.87 16.61
C GLY A 20 11.63 76.08 15.64
N TYR A 21 12.35 76.72 14.74
CA TYR A 21 13.48 76.17 13.93
C TYR A 21 14.67 75.74 14.81
N LEU A 22 15.23 74.56 14.58
CA LEU A 22 16.68 74.30 14.65
C LEU A 22 17.03 73.06 13.81
N SER A 23 18.10 73.27 13.05
CA SER A 23 18.71 72.38 12.08
C SER A 23 19.32 71.11 12.71
N GLY A 24 19.14 69.97 12.08
CA GLY A 24 19.88 68.72 12.35
C GLY A 24 19.36 67.63 11.46
N GLU A 25 20.14 67.27 10.45
CA GLU A 25 19.83 66.14 9.55
C GLU A 25 19.71 64.82 10.36
N GLN A 26 18.49 64.41 10.60
CA GLN A 26 18.18 63.02 10.93
C GLN A 26 17.33 62.42 9.83
N LYS A 27 17.86 61.38 9.17
CA LYS A 27 17.13 60.54 8.26
C LYS A 27 15.86 59.98 8.96
N PRO A 28 14.68 59.93 8.35
CA PRO A 28 13.50 59.39 9.00
C PRO A 28 13.65 57.89 9.15
N VAL A 29 13.85 57.39 10.35
CA VAL A 29 13.56 56.05 10.74
C VAL A 29 12.05 55.88 10.63
N MET A 30 11.61 55.18 9.58
CA MET A 30 10.22 54.76 9.38
C MET A 30 9.87 53.80 10.51
N LEU A 31 9.20 54.29 11.54
CA LEU A 31 8.61 53.48 12.60
C LEU A 31 7.53 52.56 11.95
N MET A 32 7.98 51.32 11.61
CA MET A 32 7.03 50.22 11.36
C MET A 32 6.18 50.08 12.63
N LYS A 33 4.88 50.32 12.54
CA LYS A 33 3.94 49.95 13.60
C LYS A 33 4.15 48.50 13.95
N LYS A 34 4.58 48.23 15.20
CA LYS A 34 4.65 46.88 15.77
C LYS A 34 3.28 46.24 15.56
N MET A 35 3.13 45.35 14.56
CA MET A 35 1.96 44.48 14.47
C MET A 35 2.09 43.49 15.64
N ILE A 36 1.29 43.69 16.67
CA ILE A 36 1.16 42.77 17.78
C ILE A 36 0.33 41.59 17.21
N TYR A 37 1.01 40.53 16.81
CA TYR A 37 0.33 39.27 16.49
C TYR A 37 -0.18 38.65 17.79
N PRO A 38 -1.41 38.11 17.81
CA PRO A 38 -1.90 37.38 18.96
C PRO A 38 -0.97 36.20 19.24
N THR A 39 -0.48 36.05 20.43
CA THR A 39 0.49 35.03 20.90
C THR A 39 -0.10 33.62 20.93
N LYS A 40 -1.36 33.39 20.57
CA LYS A 40 -2.01 32.12 20.34
C LYS A 40 -3.11 32.31 19.27
N VAL A 41 -2.90 31.80 18.09
CA VAL A 41 -3.94 31.64 17.06
C VAL A 41 -4.69 30.36 17.39
N ASN A 42 -5.83 30.48 18.03
CA ASN A 42 -6.66 29.36 18.43
C ASN A 42 -7.58 28.98 17.24
N TYR A 43 -7.14 28.07 16.38
CA TYR A 43 -8.00 27.43 15.40
C TYR A 43 -8.54 26.12 15.97
N PRO A 44 -9.86 25.84 15.91
CA PRO A 44 -10.44 24.60 16.48
C PRO A 44 -9.82 23.31 15.96
N MET A 45 -9.27 23.30 14.74
CA MET A 45 -8.54 22.14 14.19
C MET A 45 -7.12 21.97 14.75
N ILE A 46 -6.52 23.02 15.31
CA ILE A 46 -5.19 22.94 15.95
C ILE A 46 -5.29 22.35 17.37
N ALA A 47 -6.49 22.38 17.98
CA ALA A 47 -6.70 21.78 19.30
C ALA A 47 -6.50 20.24 19.33
N GLN A 48 -6.65 19.54 18.21
CA GLN A 48 -6.32 18.12 18.11
C GLN A 48 -4.81 17.86 18.08
N VAL A 49 -4.01 18.82 17.57
CA VAL A 49 -2.54 18.74 17.51
C VAL A 49 -1.91 19.06 18.88
N SER A 50 -2.63 19.78 19.73
CA SER A 50 -2.12 20.23 21.05
C SER A 50 -1.86 19.10 22.06
N SER A 51 -2.43 17.91 21.89
CA SER A 51 -2.16 16.75 22.74
C SER A 51 -0.71 16.21 22.60
N TYR A 52 -0.05 16.49 21.48
CA TYR A 52 1.36 16.12 21.24
C TYR A 52 2.35 17.25 21.55
N ALA A 53 1.85 18.50 21.63
CA ALA A 53 2.69 19.70 21.81
C ALA A 53 3.32 19.81 23.20
N GLU A 54 2.75 19.19 24.24
CA GLU A 54 3.33 19.25 25.59
C GLU A 54 4.62 18.41 25.71
N SER A 55 4.81 17.38 24.90
CA SER A 55 6.03 16.56 24.89
C SER A 55 7.14 17.08 23.96
N ALA A 56 6.83 17.97 23.01
CA ALA A 56 7.72 18.35 21.92
C ALA A 56 8.26 19.79 21.99
N ALA A 57 8.06 20.52 23.08
CA ALA A 57 8.56 21.89 23.28
C ALA A 57 9.95 22.02 23.97
N PRO A 58 10.89 21.04 23.88
CA PRO A 58 12.18 21.18 24.57
C PRO A 58 13.03 22.31 23.99
N PHE A 59 12.76 22.75 22.73
CA PHE A 59 13.61 23.71 22.01
C PHE A 59 13.25 25.19 22.28
N ALA A 60 12.06 25.50 22.78
CA ALA A 60 11.58 26.90 22.91
C ALA A 60 12.13 27.63 24.12
N ASP A 61 12.34 26.96 25.25
CA ASP A 61 12.65 27.55 26.55
C ASP A 61 14.01 27.04 27.12
N TRP A 62 14.99 26.74 26.25
CA TRP A 62 16.29 26.20 26.65
C TRP A 62 17.03 27.10 27.65
N GLU A 63 16.84 28.42 27.62
CA GLU A 63 17.45 29.39 28.55
C GLU A 63 17.00 29.18 30.00
N ARG A 64 15.82 28.56 30.20
CA ARG A 64 15.29 28.23 31.53
C ARG A 64 15.81 26.89 32.06
N ASN A 65 16.41 26.07 31.22
CA ASN A 65 16.97 24.78 31.59
C ASN A 65 18.38 25.00 32.23
N LYS A 66 18.48 24.83 33.53
CA LYS A 66 19.72 25.08 34.29
C LYS A 66 20.87 24.17 33.87
N LEU A 67 20.60 22.91 33.53
CA LEU A 67 21.64 21.96 33.09
C LEU A 67 22.11 22.33 31.67
N CYS A 68 21.21 22.67 30.79
CA CYS A 68 21.53 23.18 29.47
C CYS A 68 22.42 24.44 29.58
N MET A 69 22.01 25.42 30.39
CA MET A 69 22.78 26.65 30.58
C MET A 69 24.16 26.39 31.20
N SER A 70 24.30 25.43 32.12
CA SER A 70 25.60 25.02 32.64
C SER A 70 26.51 24.44 31.55
N TYR A 71 25.97 23.56 30.68
CA TYR A 71 26.69 23.02 29.53
C TYR A 71 27.11 24.12 28.55
N VAL A 72 26.16 25.00 28.19
CA VAL A 72 26.40 26.13 27.26
C VAL A 72 27.51 27.01 27.73
N ASN A 73 27.45 27.49 28.99
CA ASN A 73 28.47 28.41 29.53
C ASN A 73 29.86 27.77 29.60
N ARG A 74 29.96 26.55 30.14
CA ARG A 74 31.22 25.80 30.20
C ARG A 74 31.82 25.58 28.81
N SER A 75 31.00 25.21 27.81
CA SER A 75 31.46 24.99 26.44
C SER A 75 31.89 26.29 25.79
N LEU A 76 31.11 27.37 25.92
CA LEU A 76 31.40 28.68 25.35
C LEU A 76 32.75 29.23 25.87
N ASP A 77 33.00 29.12 27.17
CA ASP A 77 34.23 29.61 27.83
C ASP A 77 35.48 28.81 27.40
N SER A 78 35.29 27.56 26.94
CA SER A 78 36.37 26.68 26.47
C SER A 78 36.83 26.95 25.04
N LEU A 79 36.11 27.79 24.27
CA LEU A 79 36.33 28.02 22.84
C LEU A 79 37.07 29.33 22.57
N SER A 80 38.06 29.32 21.69
CA SER A 80 38.64 30.51 21.08
C SER A 80 37.61 31.21 20.18
N ILE A 81 37.85 32.47 19.82
CA ILE A 81 37.00 33.22 18.87
C ILE A 81 36.83 32.45 17.56
N GLU A 82 37.92 31.92 16.97
CA GLU A 82 37.91 31.14 15.75
C GLU A 82 37.05 29.86 15.92
N GLN A 83 37.18 29.16 17.04
CA GLN A 83 36.37 27.97 17.33
C GLN A 83 34.90 28.33 17.60
N LYS A 84 34.58 29.46 18.21
CA LYS A 84 33.21 29.97 18.34
C LYS A 84 32.58 30.22 16.97
N VAL A 85 33.30 30.91 16.07
CA VAL A 85 32.84 31.15 14.69
C VAL A 85 32.63 29.82 13.95
N ALA A 86 33.54 28.86 14.14
CA ALA A 86 33.44 27.53 13.54
C ALA A 86 32.20 26.73 13.97
N GLN A 87 31.66 26.98 15.18
CA GLN A 87 30.40 26.37 15.61
C GLN A 87 29.20 26.77 14.72
N CYS A 88 29.31 27.87 14.01
CA CYS A 88 28.30 28.36 13.08
C CYS A 88 28.48 27.79 11.64
N PHE A 89 29.43 26.89 11.39
CA PHE A 89 29.67 26.30 10.07
C PHE A 89 29.35 24.81 10.01
N MET A 90 28.60 24.42 8.98
CA MET A 90 28.28 23.03 8.64
C MET A 90 28.92 22.64 7.33
N LEU A 91 29.74 21.58 7.35
CA LEU A 91 30.51 21.11 6.21
C LEU A 91 29.79 20.02 5.43
N ALA A 92 29.84 20.10 4.11
CA ALA A 92 29.28 19.07 3.25
C ALA A 92 30.15 17.81 3.23
N CYS A 93 29.51 16.63 3.39
CA CYS A 93 30.11 15.31 3.45
C CYS A 93 29.59 14.41 2.35
N TYR A 94 30.54 13.71 1.66
CA TYR A 94 30.23 12.75 0.62
C TYR A 94 30.94 11.44 0.96
N THR A 95 30.16 10.38 1.23
CA THR A 95 30.71 9.05 1.58
C THR A 95 30.72 8.09 0.38
N SER A 96 30.26 8.52 -0.80
CA SER A 96 30.35 7.77 -2.04
C SER A 96 31.57 8.21 -2.86
N GLY A 97 32.32 7.23 -3.43
CA GLY A 97 33.48 7.47 -4.27
C GLY A 97 34.80 7.66 -3.52
N VAL A 98 35.89 8.11 -4.23
CA VAL A 98 37.19 8.36 -3.61
C VAL A 98 37.11 9.66 -2.83
N SER A 99 37.19 9.57 -1.51
CA SER A 99 36.77 10.63 -0.60
C SER A 99 37.84 11.63 -0.20
N LYS A 100 38.44 12.36 -1.15
CA LYS A 100 39.25 13.55 -0.83
C LYS A 100 38.48 14.58 0.00
N ASN A 101 37.15 14.57 -0.09
CA ASN A 101 36.27 15.41 0.71
C ASN A 101 36.30 15.01 2.18
N MET A 102 36.23 13.72 2.52
CA MET A 102 36.21 13.28 3.92
C MET A 102 37.56 13.53 4.62
N ASP A 103 38.70 13.41 3.93
CA ASP A 103 40.02 13.78 4.47
C ASP A 103 40.09 15.28 4.81
N TYR A 104 39.51 16.13 3.99
CA TYR A 104 39.37 17.56 4.26
C TYR A 104 38.48 17.81 5.47
N VAL A 105 37.32 17.20 5.53
CA VAL A 105 36.36 17.33 6.64
C VAL A 105 37.00 16.86 7.95
N GLU A 106 37.68 15.72 7.95
CA GLU A 106 38.36 15.18 9.13
C GLU A 106 39.43 16.16 9.68
N ARG A 107 40.24 16.72 8.79
CA ARG A 107 41.24 17.75 9.16
C ARG A 107 40.58 18.99 9.80
N MET A 108 39.46 19.46 9.21
CA MET A 108 38.73 20.61 9.76
C MET A 108 38.14 20.31 11.14
N VAL A 109 37.61 19.11 11.37
CA VAL A 109 37.09 18.67 12.65
C VAL A 109 38.22 18.59 13.70
N GLN A 110 39.35 17.98 13.37
CA GLN A 110 40.54 17.89 14.27
C GLN A 110 41.09 19.27 14.65
N GLN A 111 41.00 20.26 13.76
CA GLN A 111 41.40 21.65 14.05
C GLN A 111 40.33 22.44 14.83
N GLY A 112 39.16 21.86 15.14
CA GLY A 112 38.04 22.55 15.77
C GLY A 112 37.40 23.61 14.88
N LYS A 113 37.49 23.46 13.54
CA LYS A 113 36.99 24.40 12.54
C LYS A 113 35.66 23.91 11.91
N CYS A 114 34.85 23.23 12.70
CA CYS A 114 33.56 22.68 12.24
C CYS A 114 32.56 22.58 13.39
N GLY A 115 31.33 23.07 13.20
CA GLY A 115 30.26 22.98 14.17
C GLY A 115 29.22 21.87 13.79
N GLY A 116 29.21 21.50 12.53
CA GLY A 116 28.28 20.47 12.04
C GLY A 116 28.68 19.85 10.68
N LEU A 117 28.03 18.76 10.33
CA LEU A 117 28.22 17.97 9.11
C LEU A 117 26.91 17.87 8.37
N LEU A 118 26.93 17.96 7.05
CA LEU A 118 25.79 17.70 6.18
C LEU A 118 26.11 16.58 5.18
N PHE A 119 25.46 15.44 5.31
CA PHE A 119 25.66 14.31 4.40
C PHE A 119 24.76 14.42 3.18
N PHE A 120 25.38 14.44 1.98
CA PHE A 120 24.70 14.64 0.71
C PHE A 120 24.45 13.38 -0.06
N LYS A 121 25.33 12.39 0.02
CA LYS A 121 25.20 11.13 -0.72
C LYS A 121 26.14 10.06 -0.16
N GLY A 122 25.64 8.81 -0.11
CA GLY A 122 26.48 7.69 0.23
C GLY A 122 25.74 6.45 0.69
N ASP A 123 26.51 5.53 1.25
CA ASP A 123 26.03 4.31 1.89
C ASP A 123 25.78 4.57 3.38
N PRO A 124 24.70 4.02 3.98
CA PRO A 124 24.38 4.23 5.40
C PRO A 124 25.49 3.79 6.36
N THR A 125 26.15 2.67 6.07
CA THR A 125 27.24 2.13 6.89
C THR A 125 28.47 3.04 6.86
N ALA A 126 28.81 3.55 5.68
CA ALA A 126 29.87 4.51 5.52
C ALA A 126 29.56 5.84 6.23
N GLN A 127 28.29 6.31 6.16
CA GLN A 127 27.88 7.49 6.91
C GLN A 127 27.98 7.28 8.41
N ALA A 128 27.45 6.19 8.95
CA ALA A 128 27.52 5.88 10.38
C ALA A 128 28.98 5.79 10.86
N TYR A 129 29.86 5.12 10.11
CA TYR A 129 31.29 5.04 10.40
C TYR A 129 31.97 6.42 10.45
N TRP A 130 31.74 7.27 9.45
CA TRP A 130 32.32 8.60 9.41
C TRP A 130 31.73 9.50 10.48
N THR A 131 30.45 9.42 10.75
CA THR A 131 29.80 10.18 11.83
C THR A 131 30.45 9.82 13.17
N ASP A 132 30.58 8.54 13.49
CA ASP A 132 31.18 8.06 14.73
C ASP A 132 32.64 8.52 14.86
N ARG A 133 33.43 8.31 13.82
CA ARG A 133 34.84 8.70 13.76
C ARG A 133 35.06 10.21 13.99
N LEU A 134 34.24 11.06 13.34
CA LEU A 134 34.37 12.51 13.44
C LEU A 134 33.85 13.05 14.77
N GLN A 135 32.80 12.45 15.33
CA GLN A 135 32.29 12.79 16.67
C GLN A 135 33.35 12.52 17.75
N GLN A 136 34.03 11.37 17.69
CA GLN A 136 35.11 11.00 18.63
C GLN A 136 36.31 11.96 18.57
N GLN A 137 36.58 12.58 17.43
CA GLN A 137 37.67 13.53 17.22
C GLN A 137 37.30 14.98 17.56
N SER A 138 36.00 15.26 17.74
CA SER A 138 35.52 16.62 17.99
C SER A 138 35.51 16.97 19.46
N LYS A 139 36.05 18.13 19.81
CA LYS A 139 36.03 18.66 21.20
C LYS A 139 34.60 18.97 21.70
N ILE A 140 33.78 19.51 20.82
CA ILE A 140 32.32 19.74 21.00
C ILE A 140 31.61 18.94 19.95
N GLN A 141 30.69 18.06 20.36
CA GLN A 141 29.99 17.20 19.43
C GLN A 141 29.34 17.99 18.29
N LEU A 142 29.28 17.37 17.09
CA LEU A 142 28.85 18.01 15.83
C LEU A 142 27.35 17.84 15.63
N LEU A 143 26.68 18.89 15.13
CA LEU A 143 25.38 18.72 14.52
C LEU A 143 25.55 17.91 13.23
N VAL A 144 24.77 16.86 13.05
CA VAL A 144 24.80 15.99 11.84
C VAL A 144 23.48 16.13 11.12
N ALA A 145 23.50 16.68 9.93
CA ALA A 145 22.32 16.96 9.13
C ALA A 145 22.22 16.10 7.86
N ILE A 146 21.00 15.95 7.37
CA ILE A 146 20.67 15.35 6.07
C ILE A 146 19.44 16.04 5.47
N ASP A 147 19.32 16.05 4.13
CA ASP A 147 18.04 16.28 3.43
C ASP A 147 17.30 14.96 3.27
N GLY A 148 16.35 14.72 4.13
CA GLY A 148 15.54 13.49 4.14
C GLY A 148 14.05 13.78 3.99
N GLU A 149 13.61 14.51 2.95
CA GLU A 149 12.22 14.93 2.75
C GLU A 149 11.25 13.76 2.61
N TRP A 150 11.70 12.64 2.01
CA TRP A 150 10.98 11.37 1.92
C TRP A 150 11.77 10.21 2.55
N GLY A 151 12.48 10.53 3.65
CA GLY A 151 13.35 9.62 4.38
C GLY A 151 14.79 9.65 3.90
N LEU A 152 15.62 8.81 4.52
CA LEU A 152 17.06 8.74 4.24
C LEU A 152 17.37 8.40 2.78
N SER A 153 16.46 7.71 2.09
CA SER A 153 16.59 7.32 0.67
C SER A 153 16.76 8.50 -0.29
N MET A 154 16.44 9.72 0.14
CA MET A 154 16.76 10.92 -0.65
C MET A 154 18.27 11.06 -0.85
N ARG A 155 19.08 10.57 0.08
CA ARG A 155 20.54 10.75 0.13
C ARG A 155 21.33 9.45 0.28
N LEU A 156 20.76 8.43 0.91
CA LEU A 156 21.42 7.18 1.24
C LEU A 156 20.78 6.01 0.49
N ASP A 157 21.65 5.22 -0.14
CA ASP A 157 21.22 4.02 -0.84
C ASP A 157 20.65 2.97 0.13
N SER A 158 19.86 2.03 -0.39
CA SER A 158 19.36 0.86 0.37
C SER A 158 18.57 1.19 1.64
N THR A 159 17.85 2.32 1.67
CA THR A 159 16.95 2.70 2.76
C THR A 159 15.51 2.84 2.26
N THR A 160 14.54 2.68 3.16
CA THR A 160 13.10 2.79 2.83
C THR A 160 12.77 4.16 2.23
N THR A 161 12.17 4.15 1.05
CA THR A 161 11.70 5.36 0.35
C THR A 161 10.23 5.61 0.70
N PHE A 162 9.95 6.64 1.48
CA PHE A 162 8.59 7.07 1.79
C PHE A 162 7.99 7.92 0.66
N PRO A 163 6.64 8.14 0.65
CA PRO A 163 6.01 8.98 -0.37
C PRO A 163 6.52 10.42 -0.30
N ARG A 164 6.54 11.08 -1.47
CA ARG A 164 6.80 12.53 -1.56
C ARG A 164 5.69 13.33 -0.91
N GLN A 165 5.99 14.56 -0.53
CA GLN A 165 5.04 15.39 0.21
C GLN A 165 3.76 15.68 -0.57
N LEU A 166 3.79 15.75 -1.90
CA LEU A 166 2.57 15.94 -2.70
C LEU A 166 1.63 14.73 -2.61
N THR A 167 2.18 13.53 -2.61
CA THR A 167 1.42 12.28 -2.37
C THR A 167 0.82 12.28 -0.96
N LEU A 168 1.62 12.64 0.05
CA LEU A 168 1.17 12.78 1.43
C LEU A 168 0.12 13.89 1.59
N GLY A 169 0.18 14.90 0.73
CA GLY A 169 -0.82 15.97 0.64
C GLY A 169 -2.24 15.45 0.39
N ALA A 170 -2.37 14.32 -0.28
CA ALA A 170 -3.67 13.69 -0.56
C ALA A 170 -4.29 12.98 0.66
N ILE A 171 -3.50 12.57 1.63
CA ILE A 171 -3.95 11.82 2.81
C ILE A 171 -4.84 12.70 3.70
N SER A 172 -6.01 12.21 4.07
CA SER A 172 -6.97 12.98 4.88
C SER A 172 -6.64 12.98 6.39
N ASP A 173 -6.10 11.88 6.91
CA ASP A 173 -5.74 11.72 8.32
C ASP A 173 -4.25 12.00 8.54
N ASN A 174 -3.95 13.11 9.22
CA ASN A 174 -2.58 13.58 9.42
C ASN A 174 -1.77 12.71 10.41
N GLN A 175 -2.39 11.85 11.21
CA GLN A 175 -1.68 10.92 12.09
C GLN A 175 -0.71 10.02 11.33
N TRP A 176 -1.01 9.69 10.07
CA TRP A 176 -0.13 8.92 9.20
C TRP A 176 1.16 9.68 8.88
N ILE A 177 1.07 10.99 8.72
CA ILE A 177 2.24 11.85 8.46
C ILE A 177 3.12 11.92 9.72
N TYR A 178 2.51 11.99 10.90
CA TYR A 178 3.24 11.95 12.18
C TYR A 178 4.00 10.63 12.35
N LYS A 179 3.36 9.47 12.11
CA LYS A 179 4.00 8.15 12.16
C LYS A 179 5.18 8.04 11.19
N MET A 180 5.03 8.60 9.99
CA MET A 180 6.15 8.67 9.02
C MET A 180 7.30 9.51 9.57
N GLY A 181 7.00 10.67 10.16
CA GLY A 181 7.99 11.52 10.81
C GLY A 181 8.74 10.80 11.94
N GLN A 182 8.03 10.03 12.77
CA GLN A 182 8.65 9.21 13.82
C GLN A 182 9.60 8.17 13.24
N GLU A 183 9.16 7.42 12.22
CA GLU A 183 10.02 6.38 11.62
C GLU A 183 11.25 6.99 10.94
N ILE A 184 11.11 8.12 10.23
CA ILE A 184 12.26 8.84 9.65
C ILE A 184 13.20 9.34 10.75
N GLY A 185 12.65 9.85 11.86
CA GLY A 185 13.43 10.25 13.02
C GLY A 185 14.23 9.09 13.63
N ARG A 186 13.58 7.94 13.79
CA ARG A 186 14.23 6.70 14.26
C ARG A 186 15.38 6.29 13.33
N GLN A 187 15.15 6.28 12.00
CA GLN A 187 16.19 5.94 11.01
C GLN A 187 17.35 6.95 11.03
N CYS A 188 17.07 8.25 11.19
CA CYS A 188 18.09 9.28 11.34
C CYS A 188 19.02 8.98 12.50
N ARG A 189 18.49 8.59 13.66
CA ARG A 189 19.30 8.25 14.84
C ARG A 189 20.21 7.04 14.61
N GLU A 190 19.75 6.03 13.87
CA GLU A 190 20.55 4.84 13.55
C GLU A 190 21.86 5.17 12.81
N VAL A 191 21.87 6.25 12.03
CA VAL A 191 23.03 6.74 11.28
C VAL A 191 23.67 8.00 11.90
N GLY A 192 23.26 8.37 13.12
CA GLY A 192 23.81 9.50 13.87
C GLY A 192 23.36 10.89 13.39
N VAL A 193 22.32 10.96 12.55
CA VAL A 193 21.71 12.22 12.12
C VAL A 193 20.82 12.76 13.23
N ASN A 194 21.00 14.02 13.59
CA ASN A 194 20.25 14.73 14.62
C ASN A 194 19.53 15.98 14.09
N VAL A 195 19.72 16.35 12.82
CA VAL A 195 18.98 17.40 12.11
C VAL A 195 18.51 16.84 10.76
N ASN A 196 17.20 16.91 10.48
CA ASN A 196 16.69 16.63 9.14
C ASN A 196 16.17 17.93 8.53
N PHE A 197 16.69 18.32 7.36
CA PHE A 197 16.20 19.46 6.58
C PHE A 197 14.87 19.12 5.88
N ALA A 198 13.88 18.86 6.71
CA ALA A 198 12.47 18.59 6.41
C ALA A 198 11.61 19.04 7.61
N PRO A 199 10.34 19.36 7.42
CA PRO A 199 9.53 19.28 6.19
C PRO A 199 9.69 20.49 5.26
N VAL A 200 9.36 20.30 3.97
CA VAL A 200 9.10 21.43 3.06
C VAL A 200 7.75 22.03 3.42
N SER A 201 7.77 23.31 3.79
CA SER A 201 6.61 24.07 4.27
C SER A 201 6.10 25.09 3.24
N ASP A 202 6.64 25.03 2.03
CA ASP A 202 6.27 25.89 0.91
C ASP A 202 4.86 25.55 0.41
N VAL A 203 4.05 26.57 0.13
CA VAL A 203 2.72 26.40 -0.49
C VAL A 203 2.88 26.45 -2.00
N ASN A 204 2.67 25.32 -2.70
CA ASN A 204 2.88 25.22 -4.15
C ASN A 204 1.69 25.77 -4.94
N ASN A 205 1.56 27.08 -5.00
CA ASN A 205 0.49 27.79 -5.73
C ASN A 205 0.81 28.03 -7.22
N ASN A 206 2.02 27.67 -7.67
CA ASN A 206 2.42 27.74 -9.07
C ASN A 206 2.65 26.33 -9.64
N PRO A 207 1.77 25.81 -10.51
CA PRO A 207 1.92 24.47 -11.11
C PRO A 207 3.15 24.33 -12.01
N ASN A 208 3.77 25.43 -12.44
CA ASN A 208 5.00 25.45 -13.25
C ASN A 208 6.27 25.55 -12.41
N ASN A 209 6.18 25.58 -11.08
CA ASN A 209 7.34 25.66 -10.21
C ASN A 209 8.29 24.46 -10.46
N PRO A 210 9.55 24.71 -10.89
CA PRO A 210 10.46 23.62 -11.24
C PRO A 210 11.15 22.98 -10.04
N VAL A 211 11.09 23.59 -8.85
CA VAL A 211 11.85 23.22 -7.66
C VAL A 211 10.98 22.57 -6.58
N ILE A 212 9.89 23.20 -6.21
CA ILE A 212 9.04 22.78 -5.13
C ILE A 212 8.07 21.67 -5.59
N ASN A 213 7.17 21.93 -6.47
CA ASN A 213 6.29 20.97 -7.15
C ASN A 213 5.87 19.78 -6.23
N ASP A 214 6.39 18.56 -6.50
CA ASP A 214 6.08 17.33 -5.76
C ASP A 214 6.71 17.26 -4.34
N ARG A 215 7.55 18.24 -3.98
CA ARG A 215 8.14 18.38 -2.64
C ARG A 215 7.22 19.09 -1.65
N SER A 216 6.18 19.81 -2.09
CA SER A 216 5.18 20.46 -1.24
C SER A 216 4.00 19.54 -0.93
N PHE A 217 3.34 19.71 0.21
CA PHE A 217 2.05 19.06 0.53
C PHE A 217 0.86 19.58 -0.30
N GLY A 218 1.05 20.59 -1.15
CA GLY A 218 0.04 21.11 -2.06
C GLY A 218 -0.10 22.63 -2.06
N GLU A 219 -1.25 23.12 -2.53
CA GLU A 219 -1.52 24.57 -2.70
C GLU A 219 -2.38 25.19 -1.57
N ASP A 220 -3.00 24.36 -0.73
CA ASP A 220 -3.77 24.85 0.41
C ASP A 220 -2.89 25.09 1.63
N LYS A 221 -2.75 26.35 2.06
CA LYS A 221 -1.85 26.77 3.14
C LYS A 221 -2.13 26.09 4.49
N MET A 222 -3.41 25.79 4.79
CA MET A 222 -3.79 25.13 6.04
C MET A 222 -3.36 23.64 6.00
N ARG A 223 -3.61 22.95 4.89
CA ARG A 223 -3.20 21.58 4.69
C ARG A 223 -1.68 21.44 4.73
N VAL A 224 -0.94 22.32 4.06
CA VAL A 224 0.54 22.38 4.12
C VAL A 224 1.00 22.57 5.55
N ALA A 225 0.45 23.54 6.28
CA ALA A 225 0.82 23.84 7.65
C ALA A 225 0.63 22.64 8.60
N LEU A 226 -0.56 22.01 8.57
CA LEU A 226 -0.88 20.90 9.45
C LEU A 226 -0.02 19.67 9.17
N LYS A 227 0.16 19.31 7.89
CA LYS A 227 0.97 18.16 7.50
C LYS A 227 2.46 18.37 7.78
N ALA A 228 2.99 19.56 7.50
CA ALA A 228 4.37 19.91 7.84
C ALA A 228 4.58 19.87 9.36
N LEU A 229 3.62 20.33 10.15
CA LEU A 229 3.67 20.26 11.61
C LEU A 229 3.73 18.80 12.08
N GLU A 230 2.81 17.95 11.65
CA GLU A 230 2.79 16.53 12.04
C GLU A 230 4.09 15.80 11.68
N TYR A 231 4.61 16.04 10.46
CA TYR A 231 5.88 15.46 10.04
C TYR A 231 7.03 15.92 10.97
N GLY A 232 7.15 17.24 11.21
CA GLY A 232 8.20 17.79 12.06
C GLY A 232 8.11 17.34 13.51
N MET A 233 6.90 17.25 14.06
CA MET A 233 6.67 16.79 15.44
C MET A 233 6.99 15.29 15.58
N GLY A 234 6.66 14.47 14.58
CA GLY A 234 7.05 13.06 14.58
C GLY A 234 8.56 12.89 14.69
N MET A 235 9.35 13.65 13.91
CA MET A 235 10.83 13.63 14.01
C MET A 235 11.35 14.16 15.34
N GLN A 236 10.80 15.28 15.82
CA GLN A 236 11.27 15.89 17.08
C GLN A 236 10.99 15.00 18.31
N ASN A 237 9.91 14.24 18.31
CA ASN A 237 9.66 13.22 19.33
C ASN A 237 10.70 12.11 19.34
N GLU A 238 11.35 11.86 18.20
CA GLU A 238 12.50 10.96 18.08
C GLU A 238 13.85 11.68 18.34
N LYS A 239 13.83 12.90 18.89
CA LYS A 239 15.03 13.73 19.16
C LYS A 239 15.84 14.07 17.90
N VAL A 240 15.15 14.21 16.76
CA VAL A 240 15.74 14.72 15.51
C VAL A 240 15.12 16.09 15.22
N LEU A 241 15.96 17.11 15.12
CA LEU A 241 15.53 18.49 14.88
C LEU A 241 14.93 18.63 13.48
N ALA A 242 13.65 19.01 13.41
CA ALA A 242 12.96 19.32 12.18
C ALA A 242 13.27 20.74 11.71
N CYS A 243 13.36 20.95 10.40
CA CYS A 243 13.69 22.22 9.78
C CYS A 243 12.63 22.65 8.76
N ALA A 244 11.80 23.62 9.11
CA ALA A 244 10.82 24.20 8.21
C ALA A 244 11.50 24.94 7.06
N LYS A 245 11.25 24.56 5.81
CA LYS A 245 11.92 25.15 4.65
C LYS A 245 10.95 25.38 3.48
N HIS A 246 11.20 26.37 2.63
CA HIS A 246 12.34 27.30 2.55
C HIS A 246 11.85 28.73 2.87
N PHE A 247 12.16 29.26 4.07
CA PHE A 247 11.65 30.56 4.51
C PHE A 247 12.13 31.70 3.60
N PRO A 248 11.26 32.66 3.16
CA PRO A 248 9.88 32.89 3.59
C PRO A 248 8.79 32.22 2.72
N GLY A 249 9.13 31.24 1.87
CA GLY A 249 8.25 30.46 1.02
C GLY A 249 8.69 30.48 -0.44
N HIS A 250 8.94 29.31 -1.02
CA HIS A 250 9.49 29.13 -2.39
C HIS A 250 8.44 28.63 -3.40
N GLY A 251 7.16 28.51 -2.98
CA GLY A 251 6.13 27.84 -3.79
C GLY A 251 5.65 28.60 -5.03
N ASP A 252 5.84 29.92 -5.09
CA ASP A 252 5.38 30.79 -6.20
C ASP A 252 6.51 31.20 -7.15
N THR A 253 7.55 30.40 -7.29
CA THR A 253 8.69 30.73 -8.15
C THR A 253 8.61 29.99 -9.49
N ASP A 254 9.16 30.60 -10.55
CA ASP A 254 9.27 30.03 -11.90
C ASP A 254 10.71 29.73 -12.31
N LYS A 255 11.69 30.00 -11.42
CA LYS A 255 13.13 29.77 -11.62
C LYS A 255 13.70 28.90 -10.50
N ASP A 256 14.70 28.11 -10.89
CA ASP A 256 15.45 27.27 -9.95
C ASP A 256 16.60 28.06 -9.34
N SER A 257 16.63 28.11 -7.99
CA SER A 257 17.67 28.77 -7.18
C SER A 257 19.08 28.18 -7.37
N HIS A 258 19.19 26.97 -7.91
CA HIS A 258 20.47 26.39 -8.29
C HIS A 258 21.13 27.08 -9.48
N TYR A 259 20.33 27.73 -10.34
CA TYR A 259 20.83 28.36 -11.59
C TYR A 259 20.75 29.89 -11.56
N GLY A 260 20.04 30.49 -10.62
CA GLY A 260 19.88 31.93 -10.50
C GLY A 260 19.08 32.34 -9.28
N ILE A 261 18.82 33.63 -9.10
CA ILE A 261 18.03 34.14 -7.99
C ILE A 261 16.54 34.19 -8.40
N PRO A 262 15.64 33.34 -7.81
CA PRO A 262 14.21 33.48 -8.00
C PRO A 262 13.71 34.76 -7.32
N VAL A 263 12.70 35.40 -7.89
CA VAL A 263 12.13 36.65 -7.39
C VAL A 263 10.67 36.46 -7.03
N ILE A 264 10.29 36.83 -5.81
CA ILE A 264 8.89 36.89 -5.35
C ILE A 264 8.50 38.36 -5.16
N ASN A 265 7.73 38.88 -6.08
CA ASN A 265 7.32 40.29 -6.10
C ASN A 265 5.97 40.49 -5.37
N LYS A 266 5.96 40.18 -4.05
CA LYS A 266 4.80 40.29 -3.17
C LYS A 266 5.07 41.23 -2.01
N THR A 267 4.02 41.98 -1.61
CA THR A 267 4.03 42.81 -0.39
C THR A 267 4.00 41.90 0.85
N LEU A 268 4.40 42.41 2.02
CA LEU A 268 4.32 41.66 3.27
C LEU A 268 2.90 41.13 3.55
N SER A 269 1.85 41.92 3.29
CA SER A 269 0.46 41.47 3.47
C SER A 269 0.09 40.30 2.57
N GLN A 270 0.61 40.25 1.35
CA GLN A 270 0.37 39.14 0.43
C GLN A 270 1.12 37.88 0.88
N LEU A 271 2.38 38.03 1.28
CA LEU A 271 3.17 36.92 1.85
C LEU A 271 2.52 36.38 3.14
N ASP A 272 2.04 37.27 3.99
CA ASP A 272 1.36 36.91 5.24
C ASP A 272 0.06 36.13 5.01
N ALA A 273 -0.64 36.42 3.94
CA ALA A 273 -1.88 35.77 3.60
C ALA A 273 -1.67 34.31 3.12
N LEU A 274 -0.50 33.97 2.57
CA LEU A 274 -0.24 32.68 1.94
C LEU A 274 1.08 32.05 2.40
N GLU A 275 2.23 32.55 1.94
CA GLU A 275 3.54 31.90 2.06
C GLU A 275 4.01 31.79 3.53
N LEU A 276 3.83 32.83 4.33
CA LEU A 276 4.24 32.86 5.73
C LEU A 276 3.32 32.09 6.67
N PHE A 277 2.12 31.73 6.21
CA PHE A 277 1.12 31.08 7.05
C PHE A 277 1.60 29.73 7.62
N PRO A 278 2.14 28.76 6.84
CA PRO A 278 2.65 27.50 7.39
C PRO A 278 3.78 27.74 8.40
N PHE A 279 4.72 28.61 8.09
CA PHE A 279 5.84 28.93 9.00
C PHE A 279 5.35 29.46 10.35
N LYS A 280 4.38 30.36 10.37
CA LYS A 280 3.79 30.86 11.63
C LYS A 280 3.17 29.74 12.45
N VAL A 281 2.42 28.81 11.81
CA VAL A 281 1.82 27.67 12.48
C VAL A 281 2.92 26.79 13.08
N LEU A 282 3.95 26.45 12.31
CA LEU A 282 5.05 25.59 12.75
C LEU A 282 5.82 26.22 13.92
N PHE A 283 6.18 27.50 13.82
CA PHE A 283 6.92 28.23 14.86
C PHE A 283 6.13 28.35 16.16
N THR A 284 4.84 28.65 16.08
CA THR A 284 3.96 28.74 17.25
C THR A 284 3.80 27.39 17.96
N ASN A 285 3.92 26.27 17.23
CA ASN A 285 3.76 24.92 17.76
C ASN A 285 5.09 24.19 18.03
N GLY A 286 6.23 24.90 18.03
CA GLY A 286 7.50 24.39 18.58
C GLY A 286 8.41 23.67 17.60
N ILE A 287 8.26 23.85 16.29
CA ILE A 287 9.29 23.42 15.34
C ILE A 287 10.59 24.17 15.63
N GLY A 288 11.66 23.43 15.88
CA GLY A 288 12.90 23.95 16.47
C GLY A 288 13.83 24.64 15.48
N SER A 289 13.67 24.48 14.16
CA SER A 289 14.54 25.17 13.20
C SER A 289 13.85 25.54 11.89
N THR A 290 14.48 26.45 11.15
CA THR A 290 14.04 26.87 9.81
C THR A 290 15.26 27.13 8.91
N MET A 291 15.06 26.99 7.59
CA MET A 291 16.07 27.28 6.58
C MET A 291 15.69 28.52 5.78
N SER A 292 16.58 29.52 5.74
CA SER A 292 16.42 30.75 4.97
C SER A 292 16.81 30.49 3.51
N ALA A 293 15.93 30.84 2.58
CA ALA A 293 16.07 30.55 1.17
C ALA A 293 16.88 31.58 0.36
N HIS A 294 17.40 31.16 -0.81
CA HIS A 294 18.03 32.07 -1.77
C HIS A 294 16.99 32.73 -2.68
N LEU A 295 16.03 33.46 -2.09
CA LEU A 295 14.92 34.15 -2.76
C LEU A 295 15.03 35.66 -2.60
N SER A 296 14.89 36.42 -3.70
CA SER A 296 14.82 37.88 -3.66
C SER A 296 13.37 38.37 -3.48
N LEU A 297 13.15 39.27 -2.50
CA LEU A 297 11.86 39.89 -2.19
C LEU A 297 11.95 41.42 -2.30
N PRO A 298 11.95 42.00 -3.50
CA PRO A 298 12.26 43.42 -3.72
C PRO A 298 11.22 44.39 -3.12
N GLN A 299 10.01 43.92 -2.75
CA GLN A 299 9.03 44.71 -2.04
C GLN A 299 9.35 44.87 -0.55
N LEU A 300 10.19 43.95 0.04
CA LEU A 300 10.59 43.98 1.43
C LEU A 300 12.04 44.48 1.57
N ASP A 301 12.95 43.96 0.74
CA ASP A 301 14.34 44.38 0.67
C ASP A 301 14.72 44.89 -0.71
N LYS A 302 14.82 46.20 -0.86
CA LYS A 302 15.11 46.89 -2.14
C LYS A 302 16.51 46.63 -2.67
N THR A 303 17.41 46.06 -1.86
CA THR A 303 18.78 45.72 -2.31
C THR A 303 18.79 44.59 -3.33
N GLY A 304 17.72 43.78 -3.40
CA GLY A 304 17.58 42.64 -4.30
C GLY A 304 18.41 41.41 -3.91
N ILE A 305 19.11 41.45 -2.76
CA ILE A 305 19.83 40.28 -2.26
C ILE A 305 18.86 39.20 -1.78
N PRO A 306 19.25 37.92 -1.80
CA PRO A 306 18.37 36.84 -1.36
C PRO A 306 18.11 36.87 0.15
N ALA A 307 17.00 36.31 0.58
CA ALA A 307 16.53 36.28 1.98
C ALA A 307 17.59 35.75 2.95
N SER A 308 18.34 34.71 2.58
CA SER A 308 19.44 34.16 3.39
C SER A 308 20.60 35.16 3.63
N LEU A 309 20.71 36.18 2.79
CA LEU A 309 21.74 37.22 2.89
C LEU A 309 21.18 38.58 3.38
N SER A 310 19.83 38.67 3.57
CA SER A 310 19.13 39.88 3.91
C SER A 310 18.86 39.95 5.42
N GLN A 311 19.37 40.97 6.09
CA GLN A 311 19.07 41.27 7.47
C GLN A 311 17.58 41.67 7.66
N GLU A 312 16.99 42.34 6.67
CA GLU A 312 15.58 42.70 6.66
C GLU A 312 14.68 41.46 6.74
N ILE A 313 15.03 40.38 6.01
CA ILE A 313 14.23 39.15 5.97
C ILE A 313 14.59 38.22 7.13
N THR A 314 15.87 37.90 7.35
CA THR A 314 16.27 36.89 8.34
C THR A 314 16.26 37.45 9.78
N THR A 315 16.63 38.70 10.02
CA THR A 315 16.56 39.29 11.37
C THR A 315 15.24 40.00 11.60
N ASN A 316 14.87 40.99 10.78
CA ASN A 316 13.75 41.85 11.10
C ASN A 316 12.40 41.12 10.90
N LEU A 317 12.20 40.40 9.79
CA LEU A 317 10.96 39.66 9.59
C LEU A 317 10.94 38.39 10.43
N LEU A 318 11.90 37.45 10.24
CA LEU A 318 11.85 36.12 10.87
C LEU A 318 12.01 36.19 12.39
N LYS A 319 13.14 36.77 12.88
CA LYS A 319 13.46 36.73 14.31
C LYS A 319 12.65 37.77 15.13
N ASN A 320 12.52 38.99 14.61
CA ASN A 320 11.87 40.06 15.36
C ASN A 320 10.35 40.11 15.15
N SER A 321 9.85 40.14 13.93
CA SER A 321 8.41 40.31 13.66
C SER A 321 7.64 39.01 13.87
N LEU A 322 8.15 37.86 13.38
CA LEU A 322 7.53 36.56 13.61
C LEU A 322 7.95 35.89 14.92
N ASN A 323 8.88 36.53 15.66
CA ASN A 323 9.39 36.11 16.99
C ASN A 323 9.94 34.67 16.99
N PHE A 324 10.56 34.24 15.89
CA PHE A 324 11.15 32.89 15.79
C PHE A 324 12.41 32.78 16.67
N LYS A 325 12.43 31.84 17.61
CA LYS A 325 13.51 31.63 18.58
C LYS A 325 14.40 30.43 18.25
N GLY A 326 14.01 29.61 17.29
CA GLY A 326 14.73 28.40 16.89
C GLY A 326 16.04 28.67 16.14
N LEU A 327 16.74 27.59 15.75
CA LEU A 327 17.92 27.66 14.87
C LEU A 327 17.54 28.10 13.47
N VAL A 328 18.32 29.03 12.92
CA VAL A 328 18.19 29.47 11.53
C VAL A 328 19.40 28.96 10.74
N PHE A 329 19.15 28.04 9.81
CA PHE A 329 20.11 27.56 8.83
C PHE A 329 20.04 28.39 7.56
N THR A 330 21.13 28.56 6.84
CA THR A 330 21.05 28.98 5.43
C THR A 330 20.65 27.80 4.56
N ASP A 331 20.09 28.05 3.39
CA ASP A 331 20.20 27.12 2.27
C ASP A 331 21.67 27.03 1.84
N ALA A 332 22.05 26.05 1.02
CA ALA A 332 23.43 25.76 0.67
C ALA A 332 24.14 26.94 -0.01
N LEU A 333 25.14 27.53 0.65
CA LEU A 333 25.79 28.78 0.23
C LEU A 333 26.65 28.65 -1.05
N ASN A 334 26.93 27.42 -1.50
CA ASN A 334 27.59 27.16 -2.78
C ASN A 334 26.63 27.32 -3.97
N MET A 335 25.30 27.43 -3.76
CA MET A 335 24.32 27.64 -4.83
C MET A 335 24.53 29.00 -5.51
N LYS A 336 24.30 29.06 -6.84
CA LYS A 336 24.45 30.31 -7.61
C LYS A 336 23.54 31.42 -7.11
N GLY A 337 22.37 31.08 -6.56
CA GLY A 337 21.46 32.05 -5.95
C GLY A 337 22.07 32.85 -4.80
N ALA A 338 23.06 32.29 -4.07
CA ALA A 338 23.81 33.00 -3.05
C ALA A 338 25.14 33.55 -3.58
N SER A 339 25.96 32.69 -4.22
CA SER A 339 27.36 33.02 -4.58
C SER A 339 27.46 34.16 -5.59
N THR A 340 26.49 34.29 -6.50
CA THR A 340 26.45 35.38 -7.49
C THR A 340 25.78 36.66 -7.01
N ALA A 341 25.04 36.62 -5.90
CA ALA A 341 24.26 37.76 -5.42
C ALA A 341 25.13 38.93 -4.91
N VAL A 342 26.38 38.68 -4.49
CA VAL A 342 27.22 39.64 -3.77
C VAL A 342 28.64 39.65 -4.37
N SER A 343 28.75 40.03 -5.63
CA SER A 343 30.00 40.04 -6.39
C SER A 343 31.19 40.60 -5.58
N GLY A 344 32.26 39.77 -5.39
CA GLY A 344 33.49 40.12 -4.76
C GLY A 344 33.48 40.20 -3.23
N ARG A 345 32.33 40.05 -2.54
CA ARG A 345 32.19 39.97 -1.08
C ARG A 345 32.18 38.52 -0.60
N ASN A 346 32.49 38.35 0.69
CA ASN A 346 32.38 37.00 1.27
C ASN A 346 30.90 36.70 1.65
N VAL A 347 30.33 35.70 1.00
CA VAL A 347 28.94 35.28 1.20
C VAL A 347 28.70 34.82 2.64
N ASP A 348 29.67 34.09 3.24
CA ASP A 348 29.55 33.57 4.61
C ASP A 348 29.40 34.73 5.63
N SER A 349 30.23 35.78 5.52
CA SER A 349 30.15 36.92 6.40
C SER A 349 28.83 37.69 6.28
N ILE A 350 28.32 37.83 5.06
CA ILE A 350 27.02 38.49 4.82
C ILE A 350 25.89 37.65 5.41
N ALA A 351 25.88 36.32 5.15
CA ALA A 351 24.90 35.41 5.71
C ALA A 351 24.94 35.38 7.25
N PHE A 352 26.14 35.42 7.86
CA PHE A 352 26.29 35.49 9.29
C PHE A 352 25.69 36.78 9.86
N VAL A 353 25.98 37.95 9.27
CA VAL A 353 25.46 39.26 9.69
C VAL A 353 23.94 39.35 9.44
N ALA A 354 23.43 38.73 8.38
CA ALA A 354 21.99 38.69 8.05
C ALA A 354 21.16 38.08 9.18
N GLY A 355 21.72 37.23 10.02
CA GLY A 355 21.04 36.67 11.19
C GLY A 355 20.94 35.14 11.20
N ASN A 356 21.52 34.43 10.23
CA ASN A 356 21.56 32.98 10.28
C ASN A 356 22.46 32.50 11.42
N ASP A 357 22.06 31.41 12.09
CA ASP A 357 22.80 30.84 13.22
C ASP A 357 23.81 29.79 12.75
N VAL A 358 23.51 29.07 11.65
CA VAL A 358 24.34 28.03 11.03
C VAL A 358 24.43 28.26 9.52
N LEU A 359 25.67 28.29 9.02
CA LEU A 359 25.96 28.46 7.59
C LEU A 359 26.23 27.12 6.96
N GLU A 360 25.34 26.74 6.05
CA GLU A 360 25.36 25.44 5.38
C GLU A 360 26.19 25.51 4.10
N TYR A 361 27.07 24.52 3.89
CA TYR A 361 27.79 24.29 2.65
C TYR A 361 28.48 25.54 2.08
N SER A 362 29.33 26.22 2.88
CA SER A 362 30.21 27.28 2.35
C SER A 362 31.17 26.72 1.29
N GLU A 363 31.45 27.49 0.22
CA GLU A 363 32.46 27.11 -0.79
C GLU A 363 33.88 27.09 -0.20
N ASN A 364 34.16 27.95 0.77
CA ASN A 364 35.46 28.05 1.44
C ASN A 364 35.31 28.38 2.93
N PRO A 365 34.98 27.38 3.75
CA PRO A 365 34.74 27.57 5.18
C PRO A 365 35.92 28.20 5.93
N GLU A 366 37.18 27.82 5.59
CA GLU A 366 38.37 28.37 6.25
C GLU A 366 38.46 29.89 6.06
N ARG A 367 38.19 30.37 4.82
CA ARG A 367 38.15 31.81 4.51
C ARG A 367 37.01 32.51 5.28
N GLY A 368 35.81 31.91 5.30
CA GLY A 368 34.65 32.43 6.00
C GLY A 368 34.94 32.59 7.51
N ILE A 369 35.44 31.53 8.16
CA ILE A 369 35.81 31.52 9.58
C ILE A 369 36.85 32.60 9.88
N ASN A 370 37.92 32.69 9.06
CA ASN A 370 38.97 33.66 9.27
C ASN A 370 38.47 35.11 9.13
N GLN A 371 37.64 35.40 8.13
CA GLN A 371 37.11 36.75 7.93
C GLN A 371 36.15 37.19 9.03
N ILE A 372 35.24 36.33 9.46
CA ILE A 372 34.33 36.64 10.57
C ILE A 372 35.10 36.79 11.86
N SER A 373 36.10 35.93 12.15
CA SER A 373 36.93 36.00 13.34
C SER A 373 37.73 37.33 13.40
N LYS A 374 38.31 37.75 12.27
CA LYS A 374 39.00 39.03 12.17
C LYS A 374 38.08 40.22 12.43
N ALA A 375 36.87 40.22 11.88
CA ALA A 375 35.87 41.27 12.09
C ALA A 375 35.38 41.34 13.54
N ILE A 376 35.31 40.23 14.27
CA ILE A 376 35.04 40.22 15.72
C ILE A 376 36.26 40.76 16.51
N ILE A 377 37.47 40.34 16.19
CA ILE A 377 38.67 40.75 16.87
C ILE A 377 38.92 42.26 16.69
N SER A 378 38.70 42.82 15.49
CA SER A 378 38.81 44.25 15.22
C SER A 378 37.70 45.12 15.82
N GLY A 379 36.59 44.49 16.27
CA GLY A 379 35.42 45.21 16.76
C GLY A 379 34.46 45.69 15.67
N ASP A 380 34.69 45.32 14.40
CA ASP A 380 33.76 45.60 13.31
C ASP A 380 32.43 44.84 13.45
N LEU A 381 32.47 43.68 14.11
CA LEU A 381 31.30 42.90 14.54
C LEU A 381 31.30 42.75 16.08
N PRO A 382 30.14 42.89 16.74
CA PRO A 382 30.07 42.75 18.21
C PRO A 382 30.31 41.30 18.65
N MET A 383 31.03 41.09 19.74
CA MET A 383 31.27 39.78 20.37
C MET A 383 29.93 39.15 20.81
N GLU A 384 29.01 39.98 21.30
CA GLU A 384 27.67 39.57 21.73
C GLU A 384 26.89 38.88 20.62
N MET A 385 27.03 39.37 19.39
CA MET A 385 26.38 38.71 18.21
C MET A 385 26.91 37.31 18.01
N LEU A 386 28.22 37.08 18.15
CA LEU A 386 28.81 35.76 18.05
C LEU A 386 28.36 34.86 19.20
N ASP A 387 28.46 35.34 20.43
CA ASP A 387 28.13 34.57 21.62
C ASP A 387 26.67 34.17 21.67
N GLU A 388 25.72 35.01 21.25
CA GLU A 388 24.29 34.68 21.14
C GLU A 388 24.05 33.52 20.19
N LYS A 389 24.67 33.53 19.00
CA LYS A 389 24.54 32.43 18.02
C LYS A 389 25.15 31.14 18.54
N VAL A 390 26.36 31.21 19.10
CA VAL A 390 27.06 30.02 19.60
C VAL A 390 26.33 29.42 20.80
N LYS A 391 25.84 30.25 21.75
CA LYS A 391 25.00 29.78 22.87
C LYS A 391 23.80 29.00 22.37
N LYS A 392 23.12 29.48 21.33
CA LYS A 392 21.98 28.79 20.75
C LYS A 392 22.40 27.46 20.11
N VAL A 393 23.46 27.43 19.30
CA VAL A 393 23.97 26.19 18.69
C VAL A 393 24.34 25.17 19.77
N LEU A 394 25.05 25.58 20.84
CA LEU A 394 25.42 24.71 21.95
C LEU A 394 24.20 24.20 22.72
N ALA A 395 23.20 25.05 22.95
CA ALA A 395 21.95 24.65 23.60
C ALA A 395 21.22 23.57 22.80
N TYR A 396 21.15 23.71 21.50
CA TYR A 396 20.51 22.70 20.63
C TYR A 396 21.31 21.39 20.62
N LYS A 397 22.64 21.44 20.64
CA LYS A 397 23.46 20.23 20.82
C LYS A 397 23.12 19.49 22.11
N TYR A 398 22.99 20.24 23.23
CA TYR A 398 22.56 19.68 24.52
C TYR A 398 21.17 19.05 24.45
N LEU A 399 20.18 19.77 23.92
CA LEU A 399 18.78 19.30 23.82
C LEU A 399 18.63 18.07 22.93
N LEU A 400 19.52 17.90 21.94
CA LEU A 400 19.59 16.72 21.06
C LEU A 400 20.38 15.56 21.72
N GLY A 401 20.86 15.72 22.96
CA GLY A 401 21.57 14.68 23.70
C GLY A 401 23.04 14.50 23.29
N LEU A 402 23.62 15.49 22.58
CA LEU A 402 25.00 15.38 22.07
C LEU A 402 26.05 15.61 23.14
N GLU A 403 25.73 15.98 24.38
CA GLU A 403 26.69 16.08 25.49
C GLU A 403 27.18 14.68 25.93
N GLU A 404 26.32 13.64 25.76
CA GLU A 404 26.62 12.25 26.04
C GLU A 404 26.58 11.43 24.73
N TYR A 405 27.59 11.59 23.89
CA TYR A 405 27.63 10.87 22.63
C TYR A 405 27.87 9.38 22.85
N HIS A 406 27.04 8.56 22.21
CA HIS A 406 27.19 7.11 22.18
C HIS A 406 27.64 6.67 20.80
N ALA A 407 28.62 5.76 20.76
CA ALA A 407 29.13 5.21 19.52
C ALA A 407 28.02 4.50 18.71
N LEU A 408 28.05 4.68 17.41
CA LEU A 408 27.09 4.06 16.48
C LEU A 408 27.48 2.63 16.18
N SER A 409 26.51 1.72 16.19
CA SER A 409 26.72 0.34 15.74
C SER A 409 26.43 0.22 14.25
N THR A 410 27.39 -0.33 13.50
CA THR A 410 27.20 -0.68 12.08
C THR A 410 26.70 -2.11 11.90
N GLN A 411 26.64 -2.92 12.96
CA GLN A 411 26.14 -4.29 12.92
C GLN A 411 24.63 -4.27 12.59
N ASP A 412 24.22 -5.09 11.62
CA ASP A 412 22.83 -5.24 11.16
C ASP A 412 22.13 -3.89 10.85
N LEU A 413 22.92 -2.86 10.46
CA LEU A 413 22.40 -1.51 10.25
C LEU A 413 21.37 -1.45 9.13
N THR A 414 21.58 -2.19 8.05
CA THR A 414 20.64 -2.23 6.91
C THR A 414 19.28 -2.78 7.35
N GLU A 415 19.24 -3.83 8.16
CA GLU A 415 18.04 -4.41 8.71
C GLU A 415 17.34 -3.45 9.68
N ARG A 416 18.10 -2.78 10.56
CA ARG A 416 17.55 -1.78 11.48
C ARG A 416 16.99 -0.55 10.78
N LEU A 417 17.55 -0.16 9.63
CA LEU A 417 17.04 0.94 8.81
C LEU A 417 15.79 0.57 8.02
N ASN A 418 15.62 -0.70 7.68
CA ASN A 418 14.52 -1.20 6.87
C ASN A 418 13.67 -2.26 7.60
N PRO A 419 13.20 -2.01 8.83
CA PRO A 419 12.37 -2.98 9.51
C PRO A 419 11.08 -3.23 8.71
N PRO A 420 10.51 -4.44 8.77
CA PRO A 420 9.25 -4.75 8.08
C PRO A 420 8.15 -3.73 8.33
N ALA A 421 8.05 -3.22 9.56
CA ALA A 421 7.08 -2.19 9.93
C ALA A 421 7.21 -0.89 9.11
N ALA A 422 8.43 -0.50 8.70
CA ALA A 422 8.63 0.68 7.85
C ALA A 422 8.05 0.46 6.44
N ASN A 423 8.17 -0.76 5.89
CA ASN A 423 7.59 -1.10 4.59
C ASN A 423 6.05 -1.18 4.66
N VAL A 424 5.50 -1.72 5.75
CA VAL A 424 4.05 -1.70 6.02
C VAL A 424 3.54 -0.26 6.10
N LEU A 425 4.21 0.60 6.87
CA LEU A 425 3.86 2.02 6.97
C LEU A 425 3.91 2.70 5.58
N ARG A 426 4.96 2.45 4.80
CA ARG A 426 5.08 2.96 3.43
C ARG A 426 3.89 2.55 2.56
N GLN A 427 3.50 1.25 2.59
CA GLN A 427 2.35 0.76 1.83
C GLN A 427 1.06 1.42 2.28
N GLN A 428 0.85 1.54 3.58
CA GLN A 428 -0.34 2.20 4.16
C GLN A 428 -0.43 3.67 3.76
N LEU A 429 0.69 4.39 3.70
CA LEU A 429 0.72 5.77 3.23
C LEU A 429 0.28 5.88 1.76
N PHE A 430 0.75 4.99 0.88
CA PHE A 430 0.29 4.97 -0.50
C PHE A 430 -1.18 4.56 -0.61
N ASP A 431 -1.64 3.55 0.14
CA ASP A 431 -3.06 3.16 0.17
C ASP A 431 -3.96 4.35 0.56
N LYS A 432 -3.57 5.13 1.59
CA LYS A 432 -4.32 6.30 2.07
C LYS A 432 -4.27 7.49 1.11
N ALA A 433 -3.24 7.58 0.27
CA ALA A 433 -3.11 8.64 -0.71
C ALA A 433 -3.96 8.42 -1.98
N MET A 434 -4.34 7.19 -2.30
CA MET A 434 -5.13 6.89 -3.51
C MET A 434 -6.35 7.80 -3.60
N THR A 435 -6.53 8.44 -4.76
CA THR A 435 -7.58 9.46 -4.93
C THR A 435 -8.43 9.18 -6.16
N ILE A 436 -9.69 8.79 -5.97
CA ILE A 436 -10.67 8.70 -7.06
C ILE A 436 -11.21 10.10 -7.32
N VAL A 437 -10.89 10.69 -8.46
CA VAL A 437 -11.34 12.04 -8.83
C VAL A 437 -12.61 12.02 -9.66
N ALA A 438 -12.85 10.94 -10.41
CA ALA A 438 -14.06 10.70 -11.17
C ALA A 438 -14.49 9.23 -11.06
N SER A 439 -15.79 8.98 -10.93
CA SER A 439 -16.45 7.67 -11.03
C SER A 439 -17.91 7.96 -11.38
N GLU A 440 -18.15 8.27 -12.67
CA GLU A 440 -19.46 8.70 -13.14
C GLU A 440 -20.35 7.50 -13.46
N ASP A 441 -19.77 6.42 -13.98
CA ASP A 441 -20.49 5.19 -14.31
C ASP A 441 -20.68 4.25 -13.11
N GLY A 442 -20.15 4.61 -11.91
CA GLY A 442 -20.22 3.79 -10.70
C GLY A 442 -19.44 2.48 -10.82
N ILE A 443 -18.40 2.43 -11.67
CA ILE A 443 -17.56 1.23 -11.86
C ILE A 443 -16.34 1.20 -10.93
N LEU A 444 -16.06 2.26 -10.20
CA LEU A 444 -15.05 2.30 -9.14
C LEU A 444 -15.75 2.34 -7.77
N PRO A 445 -15.47 1.38 -6.89
CA PRO A 445 -14.65 0.18 -7.05
C PRO A 445 -15.32 -0.83 -8.00
N LEU A 446 -14.52 -1.73 -8.55
CA LEU A 446 -15.00 -2.69 -9.54
C LEU A 446 -15.85 -3.79 -8.87
N GLN A 447 -17.16 -3.54 -8.75
CA GLN A 447 -18.15 -4.47 -8.21
C GLN A 447 -18.93 -5.20 -9.32
N GLN A 448 -19.00 -4.59 -10.52
CA GLN A 448 -19.70 -5.18 -11.66
C GLN A 448 -18.86 -6.30 -12.27
N ASN A 449 -19.54 -7.35 -12.75
CA ASN A 449 -18.88 -8.42 -13.46
C ASN A 449 -18.84 -8.09 -14.98
N PHE A 450 -17.64 -7.84 -15.47
CA PHE A 450 -17.36 -7.72 -16.91
C PHE A 450 -16.83 -9.06 -17.40
N ARG A 451 -17.28 -9.50 -18.57
CA ARG A 451 -16.88 -10.81 -19.14
C ARG A 451 -15.55 -10.74 -19.85
N ASP A 452 -15.29 -9.62 -20.48
CA ASP A 452 -14.11 -9.40 -21.31
C ASP A 452 -13.41 -8.12 -20.89
N ILE A 453 -12.26 -8.27 -20.22
CA ILE A 453 -11.50 -7.16 -19.64
C ILE A 453 -10.15 -7.05 -20.33
N ALA A 454 -9.77 -5.83 -20.73
CA ALA A 454 -8.41 -5.53 -21.12
C ALA A 454 -7.72 -4.70 -20.03
N THR A 455 -6.43 -4.94 -19.83
CA THR A 455 -5.54 -4.05 -19.09
C THR A 455 -4.49 -3.47 -20.04
N VAL A 456 -4.22 -2.17 -19.94
CA VAL A 456 -3.28 -1.47 -20.82
C VAL A 456 -2.25 -0.76 -19.96
N ALA A 457 -0.96 -1.07 -20.16
CA ALA A 457 0.15 -0.30 -19.59
C ALA A 457 0.75 0.61 -20.66
N ILE A 458 0.69 1.92 -20.46
CA ILE A 458 1.28 2.93 -21.35
C ILE A 458 2.63 3.34 -20.80
N ASP A 459 3.63 3.45 -21.67
CA ASP A 459 5.04 3.72 -21.38
C ASP A 459 5.67 2.70 -20.41
N ASN A 460 5.43 1.41 -20.72
CA ASN A 460 5.99 0.28 -19.96
C ASN A 460 6.51 -0.82 -20.89
N LYS A 461 7.64 -1.45 -20.52
CA LYS A 461 8.36 -2.44 -21.35
C LYS A 461 7.79 -3.86 -21.29
N GLY A 462 6.62 -4.04 -20.75
CA GLY A 462 5.99 -5.36 -20.60
C GLY A 462 4.79 -5.26 -19.69
N VAL A 463 4.29 -6.39 -19.22
CA VAL A 463 3.19 -6.43 -18.26
C VAL A 463 3.64 -5.78 -16.94
N SER A 464 2.97 -4.70 -16.54
CA SER A 464 3.28 -3.97 -15.31
C SER A 464 2.88 -4.75 -14.04
N ASN A 465 3.43 -4.38 -12.88
CA ASN A 465 2.99 -4.98 -11.62
C ASN A 465 1.53 -4.63 -11.32
N PHE A 466 1.06 -3.45 -11.70
CA PHE A 466 -0.35 -3.08 -11.61
C PHE A 466 -1.25 -4.09 -12.36
N GLN A 467 -0.92 -4.42 -13.63
CA GLN A 467 -1.67 -5.40 -14.40
C GLN A 467 -1.64 -6.80 -13.77
N LYS A 468 -0.48 -7.24 -13.24
CA LYS A 468 -0.36 -8.52 -12.52
C LYS A 468 -1.23 -8.57 -11.26
N HIS A 469 -1.33 -7.46 -10.52
CA HIS A 469 -2.20 -7.37 -9.35
C HIS A 469 -3.69 -7.42 -9.75
N ILE A 470 -4.08 -6.77 -10.84
CA ILE A 470 -5.44 -6.89 -11.39
C ILE A 470 -5.72 -8.34 -11.80
N ASP A 471 -4.77 -9.02 -12.48
CA ASP A 471 -4.90 -10.42 -12.90
C ASP A 471 -5.08 -11.40 -11.74
N THR A 472 -4.69 -11.03 -10.53
CA THR A 472 -4.92 -11.86 -9.33
C THR A 472 -6.40 -12.24 -9.17
N TYR A 473 -7.30 -11.31 -9.45
CA TYR A 473 -8.75 -11.50 -9.28
C TYR A 473 -9.54 -11.56 -10.60
N LEU A 474 -9.01 -10.94 -11.66
CA LEU A 474 -9.74 -10.74 -12.89
C LEU A 474 -8.97 -11.35 -14.07
N GLU A 475 -9.59 -12.33 -14.74
CA GLU A 475 -9.08 -12.76 -16.02
C GLU A 475 -9.12 -11.59 -17.01
N ASN A 476 -7.98 -11.26 -17.60
CA ASN A 476 -7.88 -10.12 -18.50
C ASN A 476 -6.87 -10.35 -19.63
N THR A 477 -7.02 -9.58 -20.72
CA THR A 477 -6.04 -9.51 -21.80
C THR A 477 -5.12 -8.32 -21.55
N ALA A 478 -3.82 -8.58 -21.35
CA ALA A 478 -2.84 -7.54 -21.07
C ALA A 478 -2.21 -6.99 -22.35
N TYR A 479 -2.29 -5.66 -22.50
CA TYR A 479 -1.60 -4.89 -23.54
C TYR A 479 -0.56 -3.99 -22.88
N PHE A 480 0.54 -3.72 -23.57
CA PHE A 480 1.55 -2.76 -23.12
C PHE A 480 2.19 -2.07 -24.32
N PHE A 481 2.60 -0.81 -24.13
CA PHE A 481 3.21 0.04 -25.14
C PHE A 481 4.49 0.66 -24.58
N GLU A 482 5.61 0.48 -25.30
CA GLU A 482 6.88 1.13 -25.02
C GLU A 482 6.94 2.43 -25.82
N ASN A 483 6.87 3.58 -25.18
CA ASN A 483 6.93 4.87 -25.85
C ASN A 483 5.74 5.21 -26.80
N GLU A 484 5.77 6.44 -27.28
CA GLU A 484 4.75 7.07 -28.13
C GLU A 484 4.81 6.55 -29.57
N ASN A 485 4.14 5.44 -29.83
CA ASN A 485 4.07 4.91 -31.18
C ASN A 485 2.64 4.97 -31.72
N GLN A 486 2.35 6.01 -32.54
CA GLN A 486 1.04 6.21 -33.17
C GLN A 486 0.61 4.97 -33.95
N GLN A 487 1.48 4.39 -34.77
CA GLN A 487 1.14 3.22 -35.58
C GLN A 487 0.74 2.01 -34.71
N GLN A 488 1.38 1.85 -33.54
CA GLN A 488 1.07 0.79 -32.60
C GLN A 488 -0.30 1.04 -31.95
N TYR A 489 -0.58 2.27 -31.51
CA TYR A 489 -1.88 2.64 -30.99
C TYR A 489 -3.00 2.42 -31.99
N ASP A 490 -2.86 2.91 -33.22
CA ASP A 490 -3.86 2.75 -34.29
C ASP A 490 -4.13 1.26 -34.60
N SER A 491 -3.09 0.43 -34.63
CA SER A 491 -3.21 -1.01 -34.91
C SER A 491 -3.89 -1.82 -33.82
N GLN A 492 -3.88 -1.35 -32.57
CA GLN A 492 -4.48 -2.05 -31.44
C GLN A 492 -5.80 -1.44 -30.95
N LEU A 493 -6.10 -0.20 -31.33
CA LEU A 493 -7.26 0.55 -30.85
C LEU A 493 -8.58 -0.24 -30.99
N GLU A 494 -8.86 -0.79 -32.18
CA GLU A 494 -10.08 -1.56 -32.43
C GLU A 494 -10.14 -2.83 -31.58
N LYS A 495 -9.04 -3.53 -31.41
CA LYS A 495 -8.98 -4.74 -30.60
C LYS A 495 -9.25 -4.45 -29.14
N ILE A 496 -8.61 -3.39 -28.61
CA ILE A 496 -8.76 -2.98 -27.21
C ILE A 496 -10.18 -2.44 -26.97
N ALA A 497 -10.72 -1.67 -27.91
CA ALA A 497 -12.06 -1.10 -27.80
C ALA A 497 -13.20 -2.14 -27.82
N ASN A 498 -12.94 -3.36 -28.31
CA ASN A 498 -13.95 -4.43 -28.33
C ASN A 498 -14.14 -5.10 -26.95
N HIS A 499 -13.27 -4.86 -25.98
CA HIS A 499 -13.45 -5.37 -24.61
C HIS A 499 -14.56 -4.60 -23.87
N ASP A 500 -15.27 -5.27 -22.95
CA ASP A 500 -16.36 -4.67 -22.15
C ASP A 500 -15.85 -3.58 -21.19
N LEU A 501 -14.59 -3.73 -20.74
CA LEU A 501 -13.90 -2.81 -19.84
C LEU A 501 -12.42 -2.76 -20.17
N VAL A 502 -11.85 -1.55 -20.19
CA VAL A 502 -10.41 -1.31 -20.34
C VAL A 502 -9.88 -0.59 -19.10
N ILE A 503 -8.88 -1.17 -18.44
CA ILE A 503 -8.20 -0.57 -17.29
C ILE A 503 -6.82 -0.10 -17.75
N ILE A 504 -6.61 1.22 -17.79
CA ILE A 504 -5.39 1.84 -18.31
C ILE A 504 -4.52 2.32 -17.16
N GLY A 505 -3.27 1.84 -17.06
CA GLY A 505 -2.23 2.41 -16.23
C GLY A 505 -1.28 3.24 -17.08
N VAL A 506 -1.14 4.53 -16.75
CA VAL A 506 -0.17 5.42 -17.39
C VAL A 506 1.08 5.49 -16.54
N HIS A 507 2.17 4.94 -17.06
CA HIS A 507 3.49 4.82 -16.44
C HIS A 507 4.48 5.86 -17.00
N GLY A 508 5.74 5.87 -16.55
CA GLY A 508 6.81 6.72 -17.09
C GLY A 508 6.56 8.23 -16.99
N MET A 509 5.61 8.67 -16.18
CA MET A 509 5.18 10.05 -16.10
C MET A 509 6.26 10.97 -15.50
N SER A 510 6.37 12.18 -16.06
CA SER A 510 7.25 13.23 -15.57
C SER A 510 6.54 14.14 -14.55
N ARG A 511 7.28 14.64 -13.56
CA ARG A 511 6.76 15.66 -12.63
C ARG A 511 6.71 17.07 -13.23
N TYR A 512 7.35 17.32 -14.38
CA TYR A 512 7.55 18.65 -14.95
C TYR A 512 6.45 19.03 -15.94
N ALA A 513 5.84 20.21 -15.72
CA ALA A 513 4.86 20.81 -16.64
C ALA A 513 5.48 21.08 -18.02
N SER A 514 6.76 21.49 -18.09
CA SER A 514 7.49 21.74 -19.35
C SER A 514 7.64 20.51 -20.24
N LYS A 515 7.44 19.31 -19.69
CA LYS A 515 7.44 18.02 -20.39
C LYS A 515 6.02 17.45 -20.57
N ASN A 516 4.98 18.27 -20.45
CA ASN A 516 3.58 17.82 -20.43
C ASN A 516 3.34 16.63 -19.46
N TYR A 517 4.08 16.59 -18.35
CA TYR A 517 4.06 15.49 -17.39
C TYR A 517 4.42 14.11 -17.97
N GLY A 518 5.18 14.07 -19.08
CA GLY A 518 5.54 12.85 -19.79
C GLY A 518 4.46 12.34 -20.75
N LEU A 519 3.38 13.10 -20.96
CA LEU A 519 2.27 12.70 -21.84
C LEU A 519 2.42 13.33 -23.21
N SER A 520 2.37 12.51 -24.24
CA SER A 520 2.28 12.99 -25.62
C SER A 520 0.85 13.29 -26.03
N THR A 521 0.69 14.07 -27.08
CA THR A 521 -0.61 14.29 -27.73
C THR A 521 -1.20 12.99 -28.27
N THR A 522 -0.35 12.09 -28.76
CA THR A 522 -0.72 10.74 -29.23
C THR A 522 -1.32 9.89 -28.13
N THR A 523 -0.65 9.83 -26.97
CA THR A 523 -1.14 9.09 -25.79
C THR A 523 -2.48 9.63 -25.30
N ILE A 524 -2.60 10.95 -25.19
CA ILE A 524 -3.83 11.62 -24.78
C ILE A 524 -4.97 11.29 -25.75
N SER A 525 -4.73 11.40 -27.05
CA SER A 525 -5.73 11.10 -28.08
C SER A 525 -6.17 9.64 -28.06
N PHE A 526 -5.23 8.70 -27.84
CA PHE A 526 -5.55 7.27 -27.73
C PHE A 526 -6.47 6.97 -26.54
N ILE A 527 -6.19 7.56 -25.39
CA ILE A 527 -7.04 7.40 -24.18
C ILE A 527 -8.44 7.97 -24.43
N HIS A 528 -8.55 9.17 -25.02
CA HIS A 528 -9.85 9.79 -25.37
C HIS A 528 -10.64 8.94 -26.36
N GLU A 529 -9.99 8.38 -27.39
CA GLU A 529 -10.65 7.52 -28.37
C GLU A 529 -11.16 6.19 -27.74
N LEU A 530 -10.41 5.61 -26.83
CA LEU A 530 -10.89 4.43 -26.08
C LEU A 530 -12.11 4.79 -25.21
N ASN A 531 -12.04 5.91 -24.49
CA ASN A 531 -13.14 6.32 -23.60
C ASN A 531 -14.45 6.64 -24.34
N LYS A 532 -14.38 6.98 -25.65
CA LYS A 532 -15.56 7.16 -26.50
C LYS A 532 -16.21 5.83 -26.92
N ARG A 533 -15.43 4.74 -26.98
CA ARG A 533 -15.82 3.46 -27.61
C ARG A 533 -16.18 2.38 -26.60
N THR A 534 -15.57 2.40 -25.44
CA THR A 534 -15.79 1.41 -24.38
C THR A 534 -15.69 2.04 -22.98
N LYS A 535 -16.00 1.29 -21.95
CA LYS A 535 -15.82 1.74 -20.57
C LYS A 535 -14.33 1.73 -20.21
N VAL A 536 -13.83 2.84 -19.68
CA VAL A 536 -12.44 3.00 -19.31
C VAL A 536 -12.32 3.36 -17.82
N ILE A 537 -11.36 2.73 -17.13
CA ILE A 537 -10.80 3.16 -15.86
C ILE A 537 -9.39 3.65 -16.14
N LEU A 538 -9.13 4.94 -15.90
CA LEU A 538 -7.81 5.55 -16.09
C LEU A 538 -7.09 5.67 -14.74
N VAL A 539 -5.86 5.15 -14.66
CA VAL A 539 -4.98 5.23 -13.48
C VAL A 539 -3.71 5.98 -13.85
N LEU A 540 -3.43 7.08 -13.13
CA LEU A 540 -2.27 7.95 -13.39
C LEU A 540 -1.20 7.72 -12.32
N PHE A 541 -0.05 7.13 -12.73
CA PHE A 541 1.12 6.94 -11.87
C PHE A 541 2.08 8.12 -11.95
N GLY A 542 1.58 9.33 -11.64
CA GLY A 542 2.37 10.55 -11.73
C GLY A 542 1.66 11.79 -11.24
N SER A 543 2.18 12.95 -11.65
CA SER A 543 1.73 14.25 -11.19
C SER A 543 0.23 14.48 -11.36
N PRO A 544 -0.51 14.89 -10.29
CA PRO A 544 -1.94 15.18 -10.38
C PRO A 544 -2.26 16.36 -11.32
N TYR A 545 -1.31 17.24 -11.63
CA TYR A 545 -1.50 18.32 -12.59
C TYR A 545 -1.75 17.82 -14.03
N SER A 546 -1.42 16.55 -14.34
CA SER A 546 -1.73 15.92 -15.63
C SER A 546 -3.23 15.73 -15.88
N LEU A 547 -4.04 15.75 -14.81
CA LEU A 547 -5.51 15.66 -14.89
C LEU A 547 -6.13 16.72 -15.81
N LYS A 548 -5.46 17.86 -16.04
CA LYS A 548 -5.92 18.90 -16.98
C LYS A 548 -6.14 18.38 -18.41
N PHE A 549 -5.54 17.24 -18.76
CA PHE A 549 -5.72 16.62 -20.08
C PHE A 549 -6.88 15.61 -20.11
N PHE A 550 -7.52 15.32 -18.94
CA PHE A 550 -8.48 14.22 -18.78
C PHE A 550 -9.80 14.69 -18.13
N ASP A 551 -10.24 15.90 -18.41
CA ASP A 551 -11.50 16.44 -17.88
C ASP A 551 -12.75 15.67 -18.38
N GLU A 552 -12.65 14.98 -19.53
CA GLU A 552 -13.75 14.24 -20.14
C GLU A 552 -13.83 12.77 -19.69
N GLU A 553 -12.79 12.25 -19.01
CA GLU A 553 -12.75 10.86 -18.52
C GLU A 553 -13.69 10.69 -17.33
N LYS A 554 -14.47 9.57 -17.40
CA LYS A 554 -15.55 9.28 -16.44
C LYS A 554 -15.07 8.59 -15.18
N ASN A 555 -14.00 7.81 -15.24
CA ASN A 555 -13.50 7.01 -14.13
C ASN A 555 -11.97 7.16 -14.04
N VAL A 556 -11.52 7.94 -13.07
CA VAL A 556 -10.11 8.32 -12.95
C VAL A 556 -9.62 8.16 -11.50
N LEU A 557 -8.53 7.43 -11.34
CA LEU A 557 -7.76 7.24 -10.11
C LEU A 557 -6.38 7.89 -10.25
N VAL A 558 -5.97 8.67 -9.27
CA VAL A 558 -4.62 9.25 -9.18
C VAL A 558 -3.80 8.48 -8.15
N ALA A 559 -2.64 7.97 -8.57
CA ALA A 559 -1.68 7.23 -7.74
C ALA A 559 -0.42 8.04 -7.38
N TYR A 560 -0.25 9.24 -7.94
CA TYR A 560 0.77 10.27 -7.68
C TYR A 560 2.20 9.92 -8.05
N GLU A 561 2.67 8.73 -7.76
CA GLU A 561 4.05 8.26 -7.98
C GLU A 561 4.06 6.93 -8.70
N GLU A 562 5.23 6.53 -9.19
CA GLU A 562 5.42 5.24 -9.81
C GLU A 562 6.47 4.41 -9.06
N ASN A 563 5.99 3.40 -8.34
CA ASN A 563 6.78 2.37 -7.67
C ASN A 563 5.88 1.15 -7.38
N GLU A 564 6.46 0.06 -6.88
CA GLU A 564 5.70 -1.17 -6.59
C GLU A 564 4.55 -0.94 -5.59
N ALA A 565 4.80 -0.14 -4.56
CA ALA A 565 3.78 0.12 -3.53
C ALA A 565 2.58 0.92 -4.08
N THR A 566 2.82 1.89 -4.98
CA THR A 566 1.73 2.64 -5.63
C THR A 566 0.95 1.79 -6.61
N GLN A 567 1.62 0.90 -7.35
CA GLN A 567 0.95 -0.02 -8.28
C GLN A 567 0.06 -1.03 -7.53
N LEU A 568 0.53 -1.53 -6.37
CA LEU A 568 -0.27 -2.38 -5.49
C LEU A 568 -1.45 -1.61 -4.88
N ALA A 569 -1.23 -0.40 -4.36
CA ALA A 569 -2.28 0.45 -3.78
C ALA A 569 -3.37 0.78 -4.81
N ALA A 570 -2.97 1.13 -6.05
CA ALA A 570 -3.90 1.43 -7.14
C ALA A 570 -4.73 0.19 -7.53
N ALA A 571 -4.12 -1.00 -7.61
CA ALA A 571 -4.84 -2.24 -7.88
C ALA A 571 -5.85 -2.53 -6.77
N ASN A 572 -5.45 -2.46 -5.49
CA ASN A 572 -6.35 -2.64 -4.35
C ASN A 572 -7.50 -1.61 -4.35
N ALA A 573 -7.24 -0.35 -4.74
CA ALA A 573 -8.27 0.68 -4.86
C ALA A 573 -9.28 0.39 -5.99
N VAL A 574 -8.78 0.03 -7.18
CA VAL A 574 -9.64 -0.35 -8.32
C VAL A 574 -10.50 -1.56 -7.98
N LEU A 575 -9.92 -2.57 -7.34
CA LEU A 575 -10.57 -3.82 -6.98
C LEU A 575 -11.49 -3.72 -5.74
N GLY A 576 -11.41 -2.63 -4.96
CA GLY A 576 -12.21 -2.45 -3.76
C GLY A 576 -11.65 -3.13 -2.51
N GLY A 577 -10.38 -3.54 -2.52
CA GLY A 577 -9.70 -4.15 -1.38
C GLY A 577 -9.30 -3.15 -0.29
N ILE A 578 -9.33 -1.86 -0.57
CA ILE A 578 -9.08 -0.77 0.39
C ILE A 578 -10.15 0.30 0.32
N SER A 579 -10.35 1.02 1.42
CA SER A 579 -11.12 2.26 1.43
C SER A 579 -10.28 3.40 0.83
N VAL A 580 -10.86 4.17 -0.08
CA VAL A 580 -10.22 5.33 -0.71
C VAL A 580 -10.80 6.61 -0.13
N THR A 581 -9.94 7.42 0.50
CA THR A 581 -10.31 8.68 1.18
C THR A 581 -9.47 9.87 0.75
N GLY A 582 -8.56 9.65 -0.20
CA GLY A 582 -7.65 10.68 -0.69
C GLY A 582 -8.36 11.88 -1.31
N LYS A 583 -7.72 13.04 -1.22
CA LYS A 583 -8.22 14.32 -1.77
C LYS A 583 -7.09 15.00 -2.53
N LEU A 584 -7.38 15.52 -3.72
CA LEU A 584 -6.38 16.24 -4.50
C LEU A 584 -5.69 17.33 -3.66
N PRO A 585 -4.37 17.35 -3.61
CA PRO A 585 -3.63 18.38 -2.89
C PRO A 585 -3.50 19.69 -3.69
N VAL A 586 -3.78 19.65 -4.99
CA VAL A 586 -3.62 20.77 -5.93
C VAL A 586 -4.77 20.83 -6.94
N THR A 587 -4.97 22.00 -7.53
CA THR A 587 -5.89 22.24 -8.63
C THR A 587 -5.19 21.94 -9.96
N ALA A 588 -5.73 21.02 -10.74
CA ALA A 588 -5.23 20.67 -12.07
C ALA A 588 -6.02 21.33 -13.19
N SER A 589 -7.33 21.51 -13.01
CA SER A 589 -8.25 22.12 -13.98
C SER A 589 -9.47 22.74 -13.28
N ALA A 590 -10.40 23.27 -14.06
CA ALA A 590 -11.68 23.78 -13.52
C ALA A 590 -12.54 22.64 -12.90
N LYS A 591 -12.46 21.42 -13.43
CA LYS A 591 -13.13 20.22 -12.90
C LYS A 591 -12.40 19.66 -11.69
N TYR A 592 -11.09 19.55 -11.76
CA TYR A 592 -10.25 18.90 -10.76
C TYR A 592 -9.53 19.92 -9.86
N LYS A 593 -10.29 20.48 -8.91
CA LYS A 593 -9.79 21.46 -7.93
C LYS A 593 -9.19 20.78 -6.71
N VAL A 594 -8.37 21.49 -5.97
CA VAL A 594 -7.89 21.09 -4.65
C VAL A 594 -9.05 20.62 -3.77
N GLY A 595 -8.87 19.52 -3.05
CA GLY A 595 -9.89 18.91 -2.21
C GLY A 595 -10.89 17.99 -2.91
N VAL A 596 -10.88 17.90 -4.24
CA VAL A 596 -11.69 16.91 -4.98
C VAL A 596 -11.18 15.51 -4.66
N GLY A 597 -12.11 14.58 -4.49
CA GLY A 597 -11.86 13.16 -4.25
C GLY A 597 -13.15 12.51 -3.75
N LYS A 598 -13.53 11.39 -4.37
CA LYS A 598 -14.70 10.58 -3.96
C LYS A 598 -14.29 9.63 -2.85
N GLN A 599 -15.10 9.53 -1.81
CA GLN A 599 -14.90 8.52 -0.78
C GLN A 599 -15.47 7.19 -1.26
N GLN A 600 -14.77 6.12 -0.95
CA GLN A 600 -15.15 4.76 -1.27
C GLN A 600 -14.78 3.87 -0.08
N GLU A 601 -15.76 3.14 0.45
CA GLU A 601 -15.49 2.09 1.43
C GLU A 601 -14.92 0.84 0.74
N ASN A 602 -14.16 0.03 1.47
CA ASN A 602 -13.76 -1.28 0.98
C ASN A 602 -15.00 -2.18 0.77
N THR A 603 -14.90 -3.09 -0.19
CA THR A 603 -16.02 -3.96 -0.59
C THR A 603 -15.95 -5.35 0.05
N PHE A 604 -15.12 -5.55 1.04
CA PHE A 604 -14.77 -6.87 1.59
C PHE A 604 -14.10 -7.81 0.57
N ARG A 605 -13.67 -7.30 -0.60
CA ARG A 605 -12.74 -8.07 -1.44
C ARG A 605 -11.39 -8.14 -0.72
N MET A 606 -10.74 -9.29 -0.76
CA MET A 606 -9.46 -9.47 -0.09
C MET A 606 -8.43 -8.46 -0.62
N ARG A 607 -7.78 -7.73 0.28
CA ARG A 607 -6.67 -6.83 -0.06
C ARG A 607 -5.43 -7.68 -0.39
N ILE A 608 -4.75 -7.40 -1.49
CA ILE A 608 -3.43 -7.98 -1.76
C ILE A 608 -2.43 -7.30 -0.80
N ALA A 609 -1.68 -8.11 -0.05
CA ALA A 609 -0.85 -7.65 1.05
C ALA A 609 0.39 -8.53 1.25
N THR A 610 1.25 -8.16 2.20
CA THR A 610 2.36 -8.98 2.66
C THR A 610 2.05 -9.61 4.02
N PRO A 611 2.81 -10.63 4.45
CA PRO A 611 2.65 -11.19 5.80
C PRO A 611 2.79 -10.15 6.91
N GLU A 612 3.65 -9.17 6.70
CA GLU A 612 3.92 -8.08 7.65
C GLU A 612 2.71 -7.17 7.86
N ASP A 613 1.85 -7.02 6.86
CA ASP A 613 0.58 -6.27 7.00
C ASP A 613 -0.37 -6.86 8.04
N VAL A 614 -0.19 -8.13 8.41
CA VAL A 614 -0.97 -8.85 9.43
C VAL A 614 -0.11 -9.29 10.62
N ASN A 615 1.01 -8.62 10.85
CA ASN A 615 1.98 -8.87 11.93
C ASN A 615 2.65 -10.27 11.88
N LEU A 616 2.71 -10.90 10.72
CA LEU A 616 3.52 -12.09 10.48
C LEU A 616 4.84 -11.69 9.81
N LYS A 617 5.89 -12.49 10.01
CA LYS A 617 7.16 -12.30 9.30
C LYS A 617 7.21 -13.19 8.07
N THR A 618 7.59 -12.63 6.92
CA THR A 618 7.76 -13.39 5.67
C THR A 618 8.70 -14.57 5.87
N GLU A 619 9.77 -14.41 6.67
CA GLU A 619 10.75 -15.48 6.98
C GLU A 619 10.09 -16.68 7.66
N ASP A 620 9.16 -16.45 8.59
CA ASP A 620 8.49 -17.52 9.36
C ASP A 620 7.54 -18.35 8.49
N ILE A 621 6.95 -17.76 7.45
CA ILE A 621 6.06 -18.50 6.52
C ILE A 621 6.76 -18.96 5.25
N ARG A 622 7.99 -18.51 4.97
CA ARG A 622 8.79 -18.94 3.81
C ARG A 622 9.11 -20.43 3.83
N GLU A 623 9.10 -21.07 5.01
CA GLU A 623 9.24 -22.54 5.13
C GLU A 623 8.18 -23.29 4.30
N ILE A 624 7.06 -22.66 3.92
CA ILE A 624 6.08 -23.20 2.97
C ILE A 624 6.75 -23.56 1.63
N ASP A 625 7.66 -22.70 1.14
CA ASP A 625 8.39 -22.94 -0.11
C ASP A 625 9.17 -24.27 -0.03
N GLU A 626 9.85 -24.55 1.09
CA GLU A 626 10.62 -25.78 1.29
C GLU A 626 9.72 -27.03 1.33
N VAL A 627 8.64 -26.99 2.10
CA VAL A 627 7.67 -28.10 2.17
C VAL A 627 7.11 -28.44 0.80
N VAL A 628 6.74 -27.43 0.04
CA VAL A 628 6.16 -27.60 -1.31
C VAL A 628 7.21 -28.11 -2.30
N LEU A 629 8.43 -27.59 -2.28
CA LEU A 629 9.52 -28.04 -3.16
C LEU A 629 9.92 -29.49 -2.86
N ASN A 630 9.95 -29.91 -1.60
CA ASN A 630 10.18 -31.30 -1.23
C ASN A 630 9.10 -32.23 -1.80
N GLY A 631 7.84 -31.80 -1.85
CA GLY A 631 6.75 -32.50 -2.50
C GLY A 631 6.96 -32.66 -4.01
N LEU A 632 7.41 -31.62 -4.71
CA LEU A 632 7.76 -31.66 -6.13
C LEU A 632 8.93 -32.62 -6.40
N ILE A 633 10.00 -32.54 -5.62
CA ILE A 633 11.18 -33.40 -5.73
C ILE A 633 10.81 -34.88 -5.52
N ALA A 634 9.97 -35.17 -4.53
CA ALA A 634 9.46 -36.51 -4.26
C ALA A 634 8.43 -36.98 -5.30
N ARG A 635 8.05 -36.15 -6.27
CA ARG A 635 6.97 -36.44 -7.25
C ARG A 635 5.65 -36.79 -6.55
N ALA A 636 5.28 -36.02 -5.51
CA ALA A 636 3.98 -36.11 -4.87
C ALA A 636 2.88 -35.45 -5.75
N TYR A 637 3.27 -34.51 -6.56
CA TYR A 637 2.48 -33.79 -7.58
C TYR A 637 3.43 -33.10 -8.58
N PRO A 638 3.03 -32.86 -9.84
CA PRO A 638 3.87 -32.12 -10.78
C PRO A 638 3.82 -30.59 -10.54
N GLY A 639 2.68 -30.07 -10.10
CA GLY A 639 2.51 -28.66 -9.75
C GLY A 639 1.42 -28.42 -8.71
N CYS A 640 1.44 -27.24 -8.11
CA CYS A 640 0.46 -26.85 -7.10
C CYS A 640 0.34 -25.34 -6.96
N GLN A 641 -0.72 -24.91 -6.27
CA GLN A 641 -0.93 -23.53 -5.80
C GLN A 641 -1.13 -23.53 -4.31
N VAL A 642 -0.57 -22.51 -3.63
CA VAL A 642 -0.77 -22.24 -2.21
C VAL A 642 -1.24 -20.81 -2.02
N VAL A 643 -2.37 -20.66 -1.33
CA VAL A 643 -2.94 -19.35 -0.96
C VAL A 643 -3.15 -19.32 0.55
N VAL A 644 -2.75 -18.20 1.17
CA VAL A 644 -3.01 -17.89 2.58
C VAL A 644 -3.67 -16.53 2.68
N ILE A 645 -4.83 -16.49 3.33
CA ILE A 645 -5.56 -15.28 3.67
C ILE A 645 -5.55 -15.14 5.19
N LYS A 646 -5.23 -13.94 5.69
CA LYS A 646 -5.30 -13.60 7.11
C LYS A 646 -5.90 -12.20 7.27
N ASN A 647 -6.91 -12.05 8.14
CA ASN A 647 -7.60 -10.77 8.36
C ASN A 647 -8.11 -10.15 7.04
N ASN A 648 -8.76 -10.95 6.21
CA ASN A 648 -9.22 -10.58 4.87
C ASN A 648 -8.12 -10.03 3.95
N GLN A 649 -6.85 -10.41 4.16
CA GLN A 649 -5.72 -10.01 3.34
C GLN A 649 -5.04 -11.23 2.71
N LEU A 650 -4.83 -11.16 1.40
CA LEU A 650 -4.11 -12.17 0.62
C LEU A 650 -2.61 -11.97 0.83
N ILE A 651 -2.04 -12.71 1.79
CA ILE A 651 -0.65 -12.55 2.22
C ILE A 651 0.32 -13.54 1.57
N TRP A 652 -0.20 -14.59 0.91
CA TRP A 652 0.59 -15.57 0.19
C TRP A 652 -0.20 -16.10 -1.00
N ASN A 653 0.34 -15.93 -2.20
CA ASN A 653 -0.26 -16.41 -3.44
C ASN A 653 0.85 -16.89 -4.38
N LYS A 654 1.18 -18.18 -4.30
CA LYS A 654 2.25 -18.76 -5.11
C LYS A 654 1.81 -20.02 -5.84
N SER A 655 2.37 -20.19 -7.01
CA SER A 655 2.29 -21.41 -7.80
C SER A 655 3.68 -22.02 -7.96
N TYR A 656 3.75 -23.35 -7.95
CA TYR A 656 4.99 -24.11 -7.98
C TYR A 656 4.93 -25.24 -8.99
N GLY A 657 6.07 -25.59 -9.59
CA GLY A 657 6.20 -26.72 -10.48
C GLY A 657 5.61 -26.48 -11.87
N ARG A 658 5.10 -27.55 -12.48
CA ARG A 658 4.66 -27.60 -13.87
C ARG A 658 3.29 -28.28 -13.98
N MET A 659 2.66 -28.22 -15.17
CA MET A 659 1.39 -28.89 -15.41
C MET A 659 1.54 -30.41 -15.39
N THR A 660 2.63 -30.92 -15.94
CA THR A 660 3.01 -32.34 -15.97
C THR A 660 4.46 -32.53 -15.54
N TYR A 661 4.92 -33.78 -15.40
CA TYR A 661 6.34 -34.05 -15.14
C TYR A 661 7.21 -33.98 -16.39
N GLU A 662 6.59 -34.07 -17.57
CA GLU A 662 7.28 -34.28 -18.85
C GLU A 662 7.44 -32.97 -19.63
N ASP A 663 6.49 -32.05 -19.56
CA ASP A 663 6.55 -30.80 -20.31
C ASP A 663 7.16 -29.63 -19.52
N ASN A 664 7.46 -28.54 -20.23
CA ASN A 664 8.04 -27.33 -19.61
C ASN A 664 6.99 -26.29 -19.22
N GLN A 665 5.70 -26.57 -19.42
CA GLN A 665 4.63 -25.66 -19.08
C GLN A 665 4.52 -25.50 -17.56
N LYS A 666 4.85 -24.30 -17.07
CA LYS A 666 4.76 -23.98 -15.64
C LYS A 666 3.29 -23.93 -15.18
N SER A 667 3.04 -24.38 -13.97
CA SER A 667 1.84 -24.00 -13.24
C SER A 667 1.91 -22.52 -12.88
N THR A 668 0.80 -21.83 -12.99
CA THR A 668 0.67 -20.40 -12.64
C THR A 668 -0.46 -20.19 -11.62
N THR A 669 -0.57 -19.04 -11.01
CA THR A 669 -1.68 -18.70 -10.10
C THR A 669 -3.03 -18.63 -10.81
N ALA A 670 -3.04 -18.53 -12.14
CA ALA A 670 -4.23 -18.57 -12.97
C ALA A 670 -4.59 -19.99 -13.48
N SER A 671 -3.77 -21.01 -13.21
CA SER A 671 -4.02 -22.39 -13.62
C SER A 671 -5.24 -22.97 -12.90
N LEU A 672 -6.08 -23.71 -13.62
CA LEU A 672 -7.29 -24.34 -13.10
C LEU A 672 -6.99 -25.77 -12.67
N TYR A 673 -7.48 -26.16 -11.51
CA TYR A 673 -7.38 -27.50 -10.94
C TYR A 673 -8.77 -28.10 -10.74
N ASP A 674 -8.90 -29.40 -10.96
CA ASP A 674 -10.09 -30.16 -10.57
C ASP A 674 -10.15 -30.22 -9.05
N LEU A 675 -11.18 -29.62 -8.46
CA LEU A 675 -11.38 -29.50 -7.02
C LEU A 675 -11.84 -30.80 -6.36
N ALA A 676 -12.28 -31.79 -7.14
CA ALA A 676 -12.86 -33.04 -6.64
C ALA A 676 -13.94 -32.76 -5.58
N SER A 677 -13.86 -33.39 -4.40
CA SER A 677 -14.88 -33.27 -3.34
C SER A 677 -15.02 -31.88 -2.72
N ILE A 678 -14.12 -30.92 -3.00
CA ILE A 678 -14.38 -29.53 -2.59
C ILE A 678 -15.61 -28.96 -3.32
N THR A 679 -16.00 -29.54 -4.46
CA THR A 679 -17.29 -29.25 -5.13
C THR A 679 -18.47 -29.33 -4.17
N LYS A 680 -18.43 -30.26 -3.22
CA LYS A 680 -19.49 -30.44 -2.21
C LYS A 680 -19.79 -29.17 -1.42
N ILE A 681 -18.71 -28.45 -1.00
CA ILE A 681 -18.86 -27.23 -0.19
C ILE A 681 -18.91 -25.96 -1.05
N ALA A 682 -18.16 -25.93 -2.15
CA ALA A 682 -18.05 -24.74 -2.98
C ALA A 682 -19.22 -24.58 -3.99
N ALA A 683 -20.01 -25.65 -4.23
CA ALA A 683 -21.17 -25.62 -5.10
C ALA A 683 -22.43 -26.09 -4.38
N THR A 684 -22.55 -27.39 -4.07
CA THR A 684 -23.82 -28.01 -3.63
C THR A 684 -24.26 -27.51 -2.26
N THR A 685 -23.37 -27.53 -1.25
CA THR A 685 -23.71 -26.99 0.10
C THR A 685 -24.02 -25.50 0.02
N LEU A 686 -23.26 -24.73 -0.78
CA LEU A 686 -23.50 -23.30 -0.99
C LEU A 686 -24.91 -23.04 -1.55
N ALA A 687 -25.36 -23.86 -2.54
CA ALA A 687 -26.72 -23.81 -3.06
C ALA A 687 -27.77 -24.17 -1.99
N VAL A 688 -27.54 -25.24 -1.21
CA VAL A 688 -28.44 -25.67 -0.13
C VAL A 688 -28.52 -24.60 0.96
N MET A 689 -27.42 -23.97 1.34
CA MET A 689 -27.43 -22.83 2.30
C MET A 689 -28.36 -21.73 1.83
N LYS A 690 -28.28 -21.36 0.55
CA LYS A 690 -29.13 -20.30 -0.02
C LYS A 690 -30.60 -20.67 -0.02
N LEU A 691 -30.92 -21.88 -0.45
CA LEU A 691 -32.31 -22.37 -0.46
C LEU A 691 -32.90 -22.54 0.95
N ASN A 692 -32.07 -22.93 1.93
CA ASN A 692 -32.50 -23.01 3.33
C ASN A 692 -32.76 -21.60 3.90
N GLU A 693 -31.90 -20.64 3.60
CA GLU A 693 -32.09 -19.24 4.00
C GLU A 693 -33.38 -18.63 3.41
N GLU A 694 -33.69 -18.98 2.16
CA GLU A 694 -34.91 -18.58 1.43
C GLU A 694 -36.15 -19.37 1.85
N GLN A 695 -36.04 -20.30 2.82
CA GLN A 695 -37.10 -21.18 3.31
C GLN A 695 -37.71 -22.06 2.20
N ARG A 696 -36.96 -22.30 1.13
CA ARG A 696 -37.34 -23.21 0.02
C ARG A 696 -36.83 -24.63 0.26
N LEU A 697 -35.92 -24.83 1.22
CA LEU A 697 -35.42 -26.13 1.66
C LEU A 697 -35.37 -26.17 3.20
N ASP A 698 -36.02 -27.15 3.83
CA ASP A 698 -35.93 -27.39 5.27
C ASP A 698 -35.03 -28.59 5.56
N LEU A 699 -34.04 -28.39 6.44
CA LEU A 699 -33.08 -29.41 6.86
C LEU A 699 -33.72 -30.61 7.56
N ASN A 700 -34.88 -30.44 8.16
CA ASN A 700 -35.65 -31.50 8.84
C ASN A 700 -36.54 -32.28 7.90
N SER A 701 -36.82 -31.78 6.69
CA SER A 701 -37.58 -32.46 5.67
C SER A 701 -36.82 -33.67 5.12
N THR A 702 -37.57 -34.55 4.45
CA THR A 702 -37.04 -35.75 3.82
C THR A 702 -36.86 -35.55 2.30
N VAL A 703 -36.12 -36.42 1.66
CA VAL A 703 -35.95 -36.43 0.19
C VAL A 703 -37.30 -36.52 -0.55
N GLY A 704 -38.24 -37.31 -0.02
CA GLY A 704 -39.60 -37.49 -0.58
C GLY A 704 -40.50 -36.26 -0.51
N ASP A 705 -40.16 -35.28 0.35
CA ASP A 705 -40.87 -33.99 0.40
C ASP A 705 -40.55 -33.12 -0.82
N TYR A 706 -39.43 -33.40 -1.51
CA TYR A 706 -38.94 -32.64 -2.70
C TYR A 706 -39.02 -33.47 -3.99
N LEU A 707 -38.60 -34.74 -3.96
CA LEU A 707 -38.50 -35.58 -5.16
C LEU A 707 -39.63 -36.56 -5.21
N SER A 708 -40.31 -36.65 -6.36
CA SER A 708 -41.39 -37.65 -6.62
C SER A 708 -40.78 -39.06 -6.72
N LEU A 709 -40.72 -39.74 -5.59
CA LEU A 709 -40.20 -41.11 -5.50
C LEU A 709 -41.34 -42.06 -5.12
N PRO A 710 -41.27 -43.36 -5.45
CA PRO A 710 -42.25 -44.34 -5.02
C PRO A 710 -42.42 -44.34 -3.51
N GLU A 711 -43.67 -44.52 -3.00
CA GLU A 711 -44.05 -44.43 -1.57
C GLU A 711 -43.23 -45.36 -0.64
N ASN A 712 -42.79 -46.50 -1.15
CA ASN A 712 -41.98 -47.47 -0.44
C ASN A 712 -40.50 -47.31 -0.66
N ASN A 713 -40.05 -46.21 -1.32
CA ASN A 713 -38.65 -45.98 -1.60
C ASN A 713 -37.92 -45.59 -0.30
N THR A 714 -36.80 -46.29 -0.05
CA THR A 714 -36.02 -46.06 1.19
C THR A 714 -35.33 -44.70 1.22
N ILE A 715 -34.86 -44.18 0.04
CA ILE A 715 -34.26 -42.88 -0.08
C ILE A 715 -35.23 -41.76 0.28
N ALA A 716 -36.54 -41.92 -0.07
CA ALA A 716 -37.57 -40.92 0.19
C ALA A 716 -37.66 -40.53 1.67
N LYS A 717 -37.28 -41.38 2.60
CA LYS A 717 -37.36 -41.20 4.06
C LYS A 717 -36.10 -40.55 4.65
N LEU A 718 -35.04 -40.34 3.87
CA LEU A 718 -33.80 -39.78 4.37
C LEU A 718 -33.98 -38.29 4.64
N LYS A 719 -33.50 -37.83 5.80
CA LYS A 719 -33.49 -36.41 6.19
C LYS A 719 -32.36 -35.67 5.51
N ILE A 720 -32.61 -34.45 5.07
CA ILE A 720 -31.63 -33.58 4.44
C ILE A 720 -30.41 -33.36 5.34
N ALA A 721 -30.61 -33.13 6.65
CA ALA A 721 -29.50 -32.96 7.59
C ALA A 721 -28.63 -34.23 7.75
N ASP A 722 -29.23 -35.43 7.70
CA ASP A 722 -28.46 -36.68 7.78
C ASP A 722 -27.64 -36.92 6.50
N ILE A 723 -28.15 -36.53 5.34
CA ILE A 723 -27.44 -36.52 4.07
C ILE A 723 -26.24 -35.56 4.13
N LEU A 724 -26.43 -34.32 4.52
CA LEU A 724 -25.39 -33.32 4.64
C LEU A 724 -24.27 -33.70 5.64
N THR A 725 -24.56 -34.55 6.61
CA THR A 725 -23.59 -35.01 7.63
C THR A 725 -23.05 -36.42 7.39
N HIS A 726 -23.41 -37.06 6.26
CA HIS A 726 -23.01 -38.42 5.89
C HIS A 726 -23.47 -39.50 6.90
N HIS A 727 -24.71 -39.34 7.42
CA HIS A 727 -25.37 -40.27 8.32
C HIS A 727 -26.64 -40.89 7.71
N ALA A 728 -26.80 -40.76 6.42
CA ALA A 728 -27.99 -41.30 5.71
C ALA A 728 -27.92 -42.81 5.46
N GLY A 729 -26.81 -43.48 5.77
CA GLY A 729 -26.63 -44.93 5.55
C GLY A 729 -26.40 -45.32 4.12
N LEU A 730 -26.07 -44.38 3.28
CA LEU A 730 -25.78 -44.60 1.84
C LEU A 730 -24.38 -45.18 1.64
N LYS A 731 -24.20 -45.89 0.50
CA LYS A 731 -22.88 -46.42 0.11
C LYS A 731 -21.92 -45.28 -0.23
N ALA A 732 -20.62 -45.46 0.06
CA ALA A 732 -19.61 -44.45 -0.20
C ALA A 732 -19.57 -44.03 -1.67
N TYR A 733 -19.43 -45.01 -2.60
CA TYR A 733 -19.49 -44.79 -4.06
C TYR A 733 -19.81 -46.09 -4.80
N LEU A 734 -20.18 -45.99 -6.11
CA LEU A 734 -20.28 -47.11 -7.03
C LEU A 734 -19.52 -46.84 -8.32
N GLU A 735 -18.88 -47.91 -8.84
CA GLU A 735 -18.19 -47.86 -10.15
C GLU A 735 -19.24 -48.02 -11.28
N PHE A 736 -20.05 -47.02 -11.56
CA PHE A 736 -21.09 -47.06 -12.62
C PHE A 736 -20.55 -47.41 -13.99
N TYR A 737 -19.27 -47.12 -14.25
CA TYR A 737 -18.62 -47.41 -15.54
C TYR A 737 -18.27 -48.89 -15.74
N SER A 738 -18.10 -49.68 -14.68
CA SER A 738 -17.57 -51.04 -14.76
C SER A 738 -18.40 -51.92 -15.68
N ASN A 739 -19.74 -51.79 -15.67
CA ASN A 739 -20.66 -52.55 -16.55
C ASN A 739 -20.75 -52.00 -17.96
N THR A 740 -20.06 -50.91 -18.28
CA THR A 740 -20.11 -50.24 -19.59
C THR A 740 -18.85 -50.49 -20.42
N LEU A 741 -17.89 -51.23 -19.85
CA LEU A 741 -16.58 -51.50 -20.45
C LEU A 741 -16.56 -52.81 -21.25
N ASP A 742 -15.42 -53.17 -21.77
CA ASP A 742 -15.08 -54.39 -22.50
C ASP A 742 -16.03 -54.62 -23.69
N THR A 743 -16.67 -55.76 -23.78
CA THR A 743 -17.58 -56.11 -24.87
C THR A 743 -18.82 -55.21 -24.98
N ASN A 744 -19.13 -54.47 -23.93
CA ASN A 744 -20.24 -53.51 -23.87
C ASN A 744 -19.88 -52.10 -24.34
N ARG A 745 -18.59 -51.74 -24.47
CA ARG A 745 -18.13 -50.40 -24.72
C ARG A 745 -18.84 -49.71 -25.90
N THR A 746 -18.97 -50.36 -27.02
CA THR A 746 -19.65 -49.86 -28.22
C THR A 746 -21.14 -49.60 -28.03
N LYS A 747 -21.78 -50.25 -27.05
CA LYS A 747 -23.16 -50.01 -26.65
C LYS A 747 -23.38 -48.70 -25.96
N TYR A 748 -22.37 -48.25 -25.23
CA TYR A 748 -22.47 -47.12 -24.34
C TYR A 748 -21.69 -45.87 -24.79
N TYR A 749 -20.68 -46.01 -25.66
CA TYR A 749 -19.81 -44.90 -26.03
C TYR A 749 -19.59 -44.76 -27.52
N ARG A 750 -19.34 -43.49 -27.95
CA ARG A 750 -18.88 -43.09 -29.30
C ARG A 750 -17.65 -42.20 -29.17
N THR A 751 -16.83 -42.13 -30.21
CA THR A 751 -15.66 -41.28 -30.31
C THR A 751 -16.00 -39.85 -30.78
N ALA A 752 -17.22 -39.64 -31.27
CA ALA A 752 -17.76 -38.34 -31.65
C ALA A 752 -19.20 -38.20 -31.14
N SER A 753 -19.66 -36.96 -30.92
CA SER A 753 -21.04 -36.68 -30.56
C SER A 753 -21.96 -37.01 -31.71
N GLU A 754 -23.00 -37.80 -31.44
CA GLU A 754 -24.05 -38.16 -32.40
C GLU A 754 -25.41 -38.30 -31.65
N THR A 755 -26.50 -38.39 -32.41
CA THR A 755 -27.86 -38.57 -31.83
C THR A 755 -27.87 -39.76 -30.89
N GLY A 756 -28.31 -39.56 -29.62
CA GLY A 756 -28.34 -40.59 -28.58
C GLY A 756 -27.02 -40.82 -27.86
N PHE A 757 -25.95 -40.13 -28.25
CA PHE A 757 -24.62 -40.17 -27.61
C PHE A 757 -24.00 -38.76 -27.56
N SER A 758 -24.53 -37.89 -26.72
CA SER A 758 -24.07 -36.50 -26.61
C SER A 758 -23.42 -36.18 -25.28
N VAL A 759 -23.43 -37.07 -24.28
CA VAL A 759 -22.85 -36.82 -22.94
C VAL A 759 -21.34 -36.97 -23.01
N PRO A 760 -20.56 -35.88 -22.92
CA PRO A 760 -19.08 -35.92 -23.01
C PRO A 760 -18.49 -36.44 -21.69
N VAL A 761 -17.77 -37.56 -21.71
CA VAL A 761 -17.07 -38.14 -20.55
C VAL A 761 -15.55 -37.90 -20.58
N ALA A 762 -15.02 -37.63 -21.78
CA ALA A 762 -13.64 -37.20 -22.02
C ALA A 762 -13.57 -36.50 -23.39
N ARG A 763 -12.36 -36.08 -23.85
CA ARG A 763 -12.20 -35.28 -25.08
C ARG A 763 -12.86 -35.94 -26.29
N ASP A 764 -12.59 -37.20 -26.56
CA ASP A 764 -13.11 -37.95 -27.74
C ASP A 764 -13.90 -39.18 -27.27
N LEU A 765 -14.78 -38.99 -26.28
CA LEU A 765 -15.60 -40.06 -25.73
C LEU A 765 -16.92 -39.50 -25.23
N TYR A 766 -18.01 -39.94 -25.90
CA TYR A 766 -19.39 -39.55 -25.64
C TYR A 766 -20.20 -40.73 -25.22
N MET A 767 -20.94 -40.62 -24.14
CA MET A 767 -21.81 -41.63 -23.56
C MET A 767 -23.25 -41.46 -24.07
N ARG A 768 -24.02 -42.52 -23.99
CA ARG A 768 -25.47 -42.52 -24.25
C ARG A 768 -26.20 -41.49 -23.39
N ASP A 769 -27.16 -40.79 -23.99
CA ASP A 769 -27.91 -39.70 -23.39
C ASP A 769 -28.82 -40.14 -22.24
N ASP A 770 -29.29 -41.41 -22.23
CA ASP A 770 -30.15 -41.96 -21.18
C ASP A 770 -29.41 -42.57 -19.96
N TYR A 771 -28.08 -42.65 -20.02
CA TYR A 771 -27.34 -43.32 -18.95
C TYR A 771 -27.25 -42.52 -17.65
N PRO A 772 -27.24 -41.20 -17.61
CA PRO A 772 -27.39 -40.42 -16.38
C PRO A 772 -28.66 -40.76 -15.59
N ASP A 773 -29.81 -40.99 -16.28
CA ASP A 773 -31.05 -41.46 -15.66
C ASP A 773 -30.91 -42.88 -15.13
N THR A 774 -30.19 -43.74 -15.87
CA THR A 774 -29.86 -45.08 -15.36
C THR A 774 -29.06 -45.04 -14.06
N ILE A 775 -28.04 -44.17 -13.98
CA ILE A 775 -27.26 -43.94 -12.74
C ILE A 775 -28.18 -43.51 -11.60
N TRP A 776 -29.09 -42.55 -11.88
CA TRP A 776 -30.03 -42.07 -10.86
C TRP A 776 -30.93 -43.21 -10.39
N ASN A 777 -31.47 -44.02 -11.27
CA ASN A 777 -32.33 -45.15 -10.90
C ASN A 777 -31.60 -46.23 -10.10
N ILE A 778 -30.31 -46.51 -10.42
CA ILE A 778 -29.47 -47.38 -9.58
C ILE A 778 -29.31 -46.82 -8.17
N MET A 779 -29.03 -45.53 -8.04
CA MET A 779 -28.84 -44.86 -6.73
C MET A 779 -30.17 -44.83 -5.96
N ALA A 780 -31.27 -44.44 -6.59
CA ALA A 780 -32.58 -44.33 -5.97
C ALA A 780 -33.11 -45.67 -5.45
N THR A 781 -32.70 -46.79 -6.00
CA THR A 781 -33.11 -48.15 -5.59
C THR A 781 -32.06 -48.90 -4.77
N TYR A 782 -30.91 -48.29 -4.49
CA TYR A 782 -29.81 -48.92 -3.78
C TYR A 782 -30.16 -49.18 -2.30
N PRO A 783 -29.81 -50.35 -1.74
CA PRO A 783 -30.09 -50.65 -0.31
C PRO A 783 -29.41 -49.68 0.62
N ILE A 784 -30.15 -49.21 1.60
CA ILE A 784 -29.66 -48.29 2.65
C ILE A 784 -29.32 -49.11 3.92
N ASN A 785 -28.25 -48.74 4.64
CA ASN A 785 -27.96 -49.34 5.94
C ASN A 785 -29.03 -48.89 6.96
N PRO A 786 -29.83 -49.82 7.52
CA PRO A 786 -30.90 -49.45 8.44
C PRO A 786 -30.42 -48.90 9.80
N ASN A 787 -29.12 -49.11 10.15
CA ASN A 787 -28.49 -48.59 11.36
C ASN A 787 -27.31 -47.67 10.97
N PRO A 788 -27.59 -46.48 10.48
CA PRO A 788 -26.56 -45.63 9.89
C PRO A 788 -25.61 -45.11 10.97
N SER A 789 -24.33 -45.35 10.73
CA SER A 789 -23.21 -44.63 11.36
C SER A 789 -22.62 -43.68 10.31
N TYR A 790 -21.69 -42.85 10.75
CA TYR A 790 -20.96 -41.98 9.82
C TYR A 790 -20.28 -42.82 8.71
N ASN A 791 -20.66 -42.53 7.48
CA ASN A 791 -20.10 -43.13 6.29
C ASN A 791 -20.04 -42.09 5.17
N TYR A 792 -18.84 -41.55 4.90
CA TYR A 792 -18.65 -40.58 3.83
C TYR A 792 -19.15 -41.12 2.51
N SER A 793 -20.09 -40.42 1.86
CA SER A 793 -20.80 -40.92 0.67
C SER A 793 -20.91 -39.82 -0.41
N ASP A 794 -20.56 -40.15 -1.64
CA ASP A 794 -20.80 -39.32 -2.81
C ASP A 794 -22.28 -39.30 -3.19
N PHE A 795 -23.02 -40.38 -2.86
CA PHE A 795 -24.47 -40.47 -3.14
C PHE A 795 -25.26 -39.36 -2.48
N ASP A 796 -24.88 -38.99 -1.26
CA ASP A 796 -25.48 -37.89 -0.52
C ASP A 796 -25.56 -36.61 -1.39
N PHE A 797 -24.53 -36.34 -2.16
CA PHE A 797 -24.44 -35.13 -2.93
C PHE A 797 -25.05 -35.20 -4.32
N TYR A 798 -25.24 -36.41 -4.89
CA TYR A 798 -26.10 -36.56 -6.05
C TYR A 798 -27.59 -36.30 -5.69
N ILE A 799 -28.04 -36.76 -4.53
CA ILE A 799 -29.39 -36.50 -4.03
C ILE A 799 -29.60 -35.02 -3.81
N LEU A 800 -28.68 -34.35 -3.12
CA LEU A 800 -28.75 -32.90 -2.88
C LEU A 800 -28.76 -32.11 -4.19
N GLN A 801 -27.95 -32.48 -5.18
CA GLN A 801 -28.00 -31.89 -6.53
C GLN A 801 -29.41 -31.99 -7.12
N LYS A 802 -30.00 -33.18 -7.15
CA LYS A 802 -31.37 -33.38 -7.69
C LYS A 802 -32.42 -32.54 -6.97
N ILE A 803 -32.30 -32.37 -5.63
CA ILE A 803 -33.19 -31.53 -4.87
C ILE A 803 -32.98 -30.05 -5.22
N VAL A 804 -31.74 -29.59 -5.33
CA VAL A 804 -31.42 -28.21 -5.75
C VAL A 804 -31.97 -27.94 -7.15
N GLU A 805 -31.72 -28.84 -8.12
CA GLU A 805 -32.21 -28.70 -9.48
C GLU A 805 -33.75 -28.73 -9.57
N TYR A 806 -34.42 -29.54 -8.73
CA TYR A 806 -35.87 -29.57 -8.65
C TYR A 806 -36.46 -28.27 -8.09
N ILE A 807 -35.91 -27.77 -7.00
CA ILE A 807 -36.40 -26.55 -6.35
C ILE A 807 -36.14 -25.30 -7.21
N THR A 808 -35.00 -25.25 -7.89
CA THR A 808 -34.58 -24.08 -8.67
C THR A 808 -35.05 -24.11 -10.13
N GLU A 809 -35.46 -25.28 -10.64
CA GLU A 809 -35.71 -25.52 -12.04
C GLU A 809 -34.52 -25.19 -12.96
N GLN A 810 -33.31 -25.25 -12.41
CA GLN A 810 -32.04 -24.97 -13.11
C GLN A 810 -31.00 -26.04 -12.82
N PRO A 811 -30.10 -26.35 -13.78
CA PRO A 811 -28.91 -27.16 -13.53
C PRO A 811 -28.04 -26.54 -12.41
N LEU A 812 -27.42 -27.39 -11.61
CA LEU A 812 -26.61 -26.94 -10.44
C LEU A 812 -25.52 -25.93 -10.87
N ASP A 813 -24.81 -26.18 -11.96
CA ASP A 813 -23.74 -25.32 -12.47
C ASP A 813 -24.25 -23.92 -12.83
N GLU A 814 -25.41 -23.81 -13.49
CA GLU A 814 -26.00 -22.52 -13.83
C GLU A 814 -26.52 -21.78 -12.59
N TYR A 815 -27.18 -22.49 -11.65
CA TYR A 815 -27.69 -21.90 -10.43
C TYR A 815 -26.56 -21.28 -9.58
N VAL A 816 -25.46 -22.02 -9.30
CA VAL A 816 -24.37 -21.50 -8.48
C VAL A 816 -23.59 -20.39 -9.19
N LYS A 817 -23.46 -20.46 -10.52
CA LYS A 817 -22.83 -19.43 -11.34
C LYS A 817 -23.59 -18.10 -11.24
N GLN A 818 -24.93 -18.15 -11.42
CA GLN A 818 -25.78 -16.94 -11.40
C GLN A 818 -25.92 -16.36 -10.00
N THR A 819 -26.03 -17.22 -8.98
CA THR A 819 -26.30 -16.81 -7.59
C THR A 819 -25.03 -16.33 -6.89
N PHE A 820 -23.88 -16.97 -7.15
CA PHE A 820 -22.66 -16.73 -6.40
C PHE A 820 -21.48 -16.33 -7.31
N TYR A 821 -21.04 -17.19 -8.25
CA TYR A 821 -19.73 -16.99 -8.89
C TYR A 821 -19.66 -15.73 -9.73
N ALA A 822 -20.64 -15.48 -10.58
CA ALA A 822 -20.67 -14.29 -11.40
C ALA A 822 -20.81 -13.00 -10.56
N PRO A 823 -21.75 -12.89 -9.59
CA PRO A 823 -21.83 -11.69 -8.74
C PRO A 823 -20.62 -11.47 -7.82
N MET A 824 -19.88 -12.52 -7.46
CA MET A 824 -18.62 -12.41 -6.71
C MET A 824 -17.43 -12.04 -7.61
N GLY A 825 -17.56 -12.16 -8.92
CA GLY A 825 -16.48 -11.93 -9.87
C GLY A 825 -15.50 -13.12 -10.00
N LEU A 826 -15.95 -14.36 -9.71
CA LEU A 826 -15.13 -15.58 -9.78
C LEU A 826 -15.07 -16.07 -11.24
N ASN A 827 -14.17 -15.48 -12.01
CA ASN A 827 -14.10 -15.77 -13.45
C ASN A 827 -13.35 -17.07 -13.77
N ARG A 828 -12.63 -17.65 -12.81
CA ARG A 828 -11.83 -18.88 -12.93
C ARG A 828 -12.46 -20.08 -12.20
N THR A 829 -13.72 -19.96 -11.77
CA THR A 829 -14.47 -21.04 -11.11
C THR A 829 -15.63 -21.48 -11.98
N CYS A 830 -15.62 -22.73 -12.47
CA CYS A 830 -16.66 -23.24 -13.35
C CYS A 830 -16.68 -24.77 -13.39
N PHE A 831 -17.81 -25.32 -13.77
CA PHE A 831 -17.89 -26.68 -14.31
C PHE A 831 -17.52 -26.66 -15.81
N LYS A 832 -17.11 -27.79 -16.37
CA LYS A 832 -16.77 -27.94 -17.79
C LYS A 832 -15.84 -26.84 -18.31
N PRO A 833 -14.64 -26.67 -17.73
CA PRO A 833 -13.77 -25.53 -18.01
C PRO A 833 -13.35 -25.40 -19.47
N THR A 834 -13.38 -26.46 -20.26
CA THR A 834 -13.07 -26.46 -21.72
C THR A 834 -14.01 -25.57 -22.54
N ASN A 835 -15.20 -25.25 -22.02
CA ASN A 835 -16.12 -24.32 -22.67
C ASN A 835 -15.64 -22.85 -22.59
N GLN A 836 -14.71 -22.53 -21.70
CA GLN A 836 -14.30 -21.15 -21.41
C GLN A 836 -12.78 -20.95 -21.49
N PHE A 837 -11.98 -21.99 -21.23
CA PHE A 837 -10.53 -21.89 -21.12
C PHE A 837 -9.81 -22.86 -22.07
N PRO A 838 -8.68 -22.45 -22.65
CA PRO A 838 -7.84 -23.37 -23.41
C PRO A 838 -7.22 -24.42 -22.48
N LEU A 839 -6.94 -25.59 -23.00
CA LEU A 839 -6.32 -26.70 -22.23
C LEU A 839 -5.01 -26.30 -21.55
N SER A 840 -4.25 -25.37 -22.15
CA SER A 840 -3.02 -24.85 -21.57
C SER A 840 -3.19 -24.17 -20.19
N LYS A 841 -4.40 -23.74 -19.83
CA LYS A 841 -4.72 -23.18 -18.51
C LYS A 841 -5.22 -24.21 -17.50
N ILE A 842 -5.48 -25.46 -17.92
CA ILE A 842 -6.10 -26.48 -17.07
C ILE A 842 -5.08 -27.56 -16.75
N ALA A 843 -4.85 -27.81 -15.46
CA ALA A 843 -3.95 -28.87 -15.03
C ALA A 843 -4.55 -30.25 -15.37
N PRO A 844 -3.81 -31.13 -16.07
CA PRO A 844 -4.26 -32.51 -16.30
C PRO A 844 -4.31 -33.29 -14.99
N THR A 845 -5.19 -34.26 -14.92
CA THR A 845 -5.36 -35.16 -13.78
C THR A 845 -4.68 -36.51 -14.06
N GLU A 846 -5.45 -37.54 -14.39
CA GLU A 846 -4.98 -38.90 -14.56
C GLU A 846 -4.79 -39.25 -16.04
N ASN A 847 -3.79 -40.07 -16.36
CA ASN A 847 -3.76 -40.79 -17.61
C ASN A 847 -4.56 -42.10 -17.41
N ASP A 848 -5.89 -42.01 -17.54
CA ASP A 848 -6.84 -43.06 -17.24
C ASP A 848 -6.67 -44.26 -18.22
N GLN A 849 -6.17 -45.36 -17.70
CA GLN A 849 -5.90 -46.57 -18.50
C GLN A 849 -7.11 -47.55 -18.57
N ARG A 850 -8.11 -47.34 -17.74
CA ARG A 850 -9.23 -48.30 -17.60
C ARG A 850 -10.50 -47.83 -18.26
N PHE A 851 -11.01 -46.67 -17.82
CA PHE A 851 -12.32 -46.19 -18.26
C PHE A 851 -12.21 -45.38 -19.56
N ARG A 852 -11.51 -44.26 -19.54
CA ARG A 852 -11.48 -43.32 -20.65
C ARG A 852 -10.35 -43.59 -21.66
N GLN A 853 -9.30 -44.26 -21.20
CA GLN A 853 -8.14 -44.69 -21.99
C GLN A 853 -7.41 -43.52 -22.67
N GLN A 854 -7.32 -42.40 -21.95
CA GLN A 854 -6.67 -41.19 -22.41
C GLN A 854 -6.25 -40.29 -21.20
N LEU A 855 -5.41 -39.31 -21.47
CA LEU A 855 -5.10 -38.25 -20.49
C LEU A 855 -6.33 -37.41 -20.22
N ILE A 856 -6.74 -37.26 -18.97
CA ILE A 856 -7.87 -36.46 -18.54
C ILE A 856 -7.40 -35.04 -18.27
N GLN A 857 -7.80 -34.12 -19.13
CA GLN A 857 -7.52 -32.69 -19.04
C GLN A 857 -8.72 -31.85 -19.44
N GLY A 858 -9.22 -31.01 -18.55
CA GLY A 858 -10.41 -30.17 -18.77
C GLY A 858 -11.73 -30.94 -18.64
N PHE A 859 -11.67 -32.21 -18.26
CA PHE A 859 -12.79 -33.04 -17.86
C PHE A 859 -12.60 -33.49 -16.41
N VAL A 860 -13.72 -33.66 -15.67
CA VAL A 860 -13.69 -34.08 -14.29
C VAL A 860 -12.98 -35.43 -14.11
N HIS A 861 -12.12 -35.52 -13.10
CA HIS A 861 -11.41 -36.76 -12.78
C HIS A 861 -12.37 -37.86 -12.34
N ASP A 862 -13.33 -37.55 -11.48
CA ASP A 862 -14.30 -38.52 -10.97
C ASP A 862 -15.09 -39.20 -12.08
N PRO A 863 -15.05 -40.53 -12.18
CA PRO A 863 -15.75 -41.28 -13.25
C PRO A 863 -17.26 -41.12 -13.19
N GLY A 864 -17.87 -41.14 -12.00
CA GLY A 864 -19.31 -40.99 -11.83
C GLY A 864 -19.80 -39.60 -12.24
N ALA A 865 -19.09 -38.55 -11.85
CA ALA A 865 -19.37 -37.18 -12.27
C ALA A 865 -19.17 -37.00 -13.77
N ALA A 866 -18.18 -37.65 -14.39
CA ALA A 866 -18.00 -37.63 -15.84
C ALA A 866 -19.18 -38.27 -16.58
N MET A 867 -19.68 -39.42 -16.10
CA MET A 867 -20.88 -40.09 -16.65
C MET A 867 -22.17 -39.28 -16.38
N TYR A 868 -22.14 -38.32 -15.47
CA TYR A 868 -23.20 -37.34 -15.21
C TYR A 868 -23.06 -36.07 -16.07
N GLY A 869 -22.21 -36.11 -17.10
CA GLY A 869 -21.97 -34.99 -18.02
C GLY A 869 -21.04 -33.92 -17.47
N GLY A 870 -20.24 -34.25 -16.44
CA GLY A 870 -19.24 -33.33 -15.85
C GLY A 870 -19.80 -32.36 -14.80
N VAL A 871 -21.12 -32.43 -14.48
CA VAL A 871 -21.72 -31.62 -13.40
C VAL A 871 -22.35 -32.56 -12.40
N ALA A 872 -21.69 -32.76 -11.26
CA ALA A 872 -22.26 -33.59 -10.21
C ALA A 872 -22.08 -32.88 -8.84
N GLY A 873 -23.03 -33.11 -7.93
CA GLY A 873 -23.05 -32.41 -6.63
C GLY A 873 -21.83 -32.69 -5.75
N HIS A 874 -21.11 -33.80 -6.00
CA HIS A 874 -19.97 -34.25 -5.25
C HIS A 874 -18.62 -33.91 -5.88
N ALA A 875 -18.56 -33.66 -7.22
CA ALA A 875 -17.33 -33.40 -7.99
C ALA A 875 -17.65 -32.70 -9.32
N GLY A 876 -16.65 -32.14 -10.00
CA GLY A 876 -16.76 -31.53 -11.32
C GLY A 876 -16.48 -30.03 -11.36
N LEU A 877 -16.34 -29.36 -10.22
CA LEU A 877 -15.95 -27.98 -10.17
C LEU A 877 -14.43 -27.83 -10.38
N PHE A 878 -14.04 -26.90 -11.23
CA PHE A 878 -12.66 -26.45 -11.42
C PHE A 878 -12.50 -25.04 -10.91
N SER A 879 -11.34 -24.73 -10.36
CA SER A 879 -10.99 -23.39 -9.91
C SER A 879 -9.47 -23.20 -9.79
N ASN A 880 -9.04 -21.95 -9.58
CA ASN A 880 -7.72 -21.63 -9.04
C ASN A 880 -7.81 -21.38 -7.52
N ALA A 881 -6.65 -21.28 -6.86
CA ALA A 881 -6.65 -21.16 -5.40
C ALA A 881 -7.23 -19.83 -4.89
N VAL A 882 -7.09 -18.75 -5.65
CA VAL A 882 -7.60 -17.43 -5.25
C VAL A 882 -9.13 -17.38 -5.32
N ASP A 883 -9.75 -17.88 -6.40
CA ASP A 883 -11.21 -17.92 -6.51
C ASP A 883 -11.82 -18.80 -5.41
N LEU A 884 -11.22 -19.98 -5.16
CA LEU A 884 -11.67 -20.83 -4.05
C LEU A 884 -11.53 -20.14 -2.69
N ALA A 885 -10.43 -19.40 -2.48
CA ALA A 885 -10.26 -18.61 -1.25
C ALA A 885 -11.33 -17.51 -1.09
N GLN A 886 -11.77 -16.90 -2.19
CA GLN A 886 -12.86 -15.91 -2.18
C GLN A 886 -14.19 -16.54 -1.71
N ILE A 887 -14.51 -17.78 -2.15
CA ILE A 887 -15.69 -18.51 -1.67
C ILE A 887 -15.59 -18.75 -0.16
N MET A 888 -14.43 -19.15 0.33
CA MET A 888 -14.25 -19.42 1.76
C MET A 888 -14.24 -18.12 2.59
N GLN A 889 -13.68 -17.04 2.03
CA GLN A 889 -13.67 -15.74 2.69
C GLN A 889 -15.08 -15.12 2.80
N LEU A 890 -16.00 -15.45 1.88
CA LEU A 890 -17.41 -15.12 2.02
C LEU A 890 -17.97 -15.59 3.38
N PHE A 891 -17.61 -16.79 3.83
CA PHE A 891 -18.06 -17.32 5.10
C PHE A 891 -17.43 -16.58 6.30
N LEU A 892 -16.12 -16.26 6.25
CA LEU A 892 -15.45 -15.51 7.31
C LEU A 892 -15.93 -14.05 7.39
N ASN A 893 -16.32 -13.45 6.26
CA ASN A 893 -16.91 -12.11 6.18
C ASN A 893 -18.44 -12.11 6.46
N ASN A 894 -18.95 -13.09 7.18
CA ASN A 894 -20.37 -13.18 7.56
C ASN A 894 -21.33 -13.08 6.38
N GLY A 895 -20.95 -13.63 5.24
CA GLY A 895 -21.75 -13.71 4.02
C GLY A 895 -21.70 -12.48 3.12
N THR A 896 -20.82 -11.50 3.42
CA THR A 896 -20.62 -10.32 2.59
C THR A 896 -19.34 -10.47 1.76
N TYR A 897 -19.40 -10.20 0.47
CA TYR A 897 -18.26 -10.15 -0.41
C TYR A 897 -18.50 -9.19 -1.58
N ASN A 898 -17.49 -8.47 -2.02
CA ASN A 898 -17.54 -7.48 -3.11
C ASN A 898 -18.73 -6.50 -2.99
N GLY A 899 -19.01 -6.03 -1.76
CA GLY A 899 -20.08 -5.07 -1.46
C GLY A 899 -21.50 -5.65 -1.47
N LYS A 900 -21.66 -6.97 -1.59
CA LYS A 900 -22.97 -7.65 -1.64
C LYS A 900 -23.09 -8.68 -0.53
N GLN A 901 -24.28 -8.72 0.11
CA GLN A 901 -24.68 -9.77 1.06
C GLN A 901 -25.23 -10.96 0.27
N PHE A 902 -24.57 -12.11 0.33
CA PHE A 902 -24.98 -13.35 -0.33
C PHE A 902 -25.71 -14.29 0.61
N LEU A 903 -25.22 -14.42 1.85
CA LEU A 903 -25.77 -15.28 2.90
C LEU A 903 -25.85 -14.50 4.22
N LYS A 904 -26.78 -14.87 5.09
CA LYS A 904 -26.87 -14.31 6.45
C LYS A 904 -25.86 -14.96 7.38
N PRO A 905 -25.37 -14.24 8.41
CA PRO A 905 -24.44 -14.79 9.41
C PRO A 905 -24.98 -16.04 10.10
N GLU A 906 -26.29 -16.07 10.40
CA GLU A 906 -26.97 -17.19 11.08
C GLU A 906 -26.96 -18.46 10.21
N THR A 907 -27.13 -18.32 8.91
CA THR A 907 -27.04 -19.43 7.95
C THR A 907 -25.64 -20.02 7.94
N ILE A 908 -24.61 -19.17 7.88
CA ILE A 908 -23.20 -19.61 7.93
C ILE A 908 -22.90 -20.34 9.23
N ALA A 909 -23.27 -19.73 10.38
CA ALA A 909 -23.05 -20.33 11.70
C ALA A 909 -23.77 -21.69 11.85
N LEU A 910 -24.96 -21.85 11.26
CA LEU A 910 -25.71 -23.12 11.27
C LEU A 910 -24.95 -24.22 10.53
N PHE A 911 -24.43 -23.93 9.35
CA PHE A 911 -23.81 -24.94 8.49
C PHE A 911 -22.36 -25.26 8.85
N THR A 912 -21.59 -24.32 9.35
CA THR A 912 -20.15 -24.49 9.63
C THR A 912 -19.84 -25.03 11.03
N LYS A 913 -20.76 -24.90 12.00
CA LYS A 913 -20.58 -25.52 13.32
C LYS A 913 -20.70 -27.04 13.24
N GLN A 914 -20.16 -27.76 14.23
CA GLN A 914 -20.46 -29.18 14.41
C GLN A 914 -21.98 -29.35 14.62
N TYR A 915 -22.59 -30.16 13.73
CA TYR A 915 -24.04 -30.26 13.73
C TYR A 915 -24.60 -31.10 14.90
N ASN A 916 -23.91 -32.22 15.18
CA ASN A 916 -24.30 -33.11 16.28
C ASN A 916 -23.09 -33.87 16.83
N THR A 917 -23.31 -34.68 17.90
CA THR A 917 -22.23 -35.44 18.55
C THR A 917 -21.88 -36.79 17.87
N ARG A 918 -22.58 -37.17 16.78
CA ARG A 918 -22.33 -38.41 16.04
C ARG A 918 -21.04 -38.38 15.23
N SER A 919 -20.61 -37.23 14.80
CA SER A 919 -19.34 -36.98 14.07
C SER A 919 -18.85 -35.55 14.25
N ARG A 920 -17.62 -35.28 13.80
CA ARG A 920 -17.06 -33.93 13.76
C ARG A 920 -17.73 -33.00 12.74
N ARG A 921 -18.53 -33.52 11.79
CA ARG A 921 -19.05 -32.80 10.64
C ARG A 921 -19.99 -31.62 11.00
N GLY A 922 -19.84 -30.54 10.25
CA GLY A 922 -20.93 -29.58 10.02
C GLY A 922 -21.84 -30.03 8.89
N LEU A 923 -22.81 -29.20 8.49
CA LEU A 923 -23.70 -29.50 7.38
C LEU A 923 -22.95 -29.29 6.03
N GLY A 924 -22.50 -30.39 5.44
CA GLY A 924 -21.66 -30.39 4.23
C GLY A 924 -20.16 -30.22 4.49
N PHE A 925 -19.78 -29.52 5.55
CA PHE A 925 -18.37 -29.21 5.85
C PHE A 925 -17.69 -30.31 6.67
N ASP A 926 -16.38 -30.51 6.41
CA ASP A 926 -15.50 -31.25 7.32
C ASP A 926 -14.89 -30.31 8.36
N LYS A 927 -14.44 -30.87 9.48
CA LYS A 927 -13.88 -30.14 10.62
C LYS A 927 -12.66 -30.87 11.20
N PRO A 928 -11.85 -30.21 12.03
CA PRO A 928 -10.77 -30.86 12.77
C PRO A 928 -11.31 -32.05 13.61
N GLU A 929 -10.52 -33.09 13.74
CA GLU A 929 -10.84 -34.24 14.58
C GLU A 929 -10.57 -33.88 16.06
N PRO A 930 -11.57 -33.90 16.94
CA PRO A 930 -11.39 -33.55 18.34
C PRO A 930 -10.63 -34.62 19.15
N ASP A 931 -10.64 -35.90 18.72
CA ASP A 931 -9.90 -36.98 19.35
C ASP A 931 -8.49 -37.05 18.76
N THR A 932 -7.49 -36.51 19.46
CA THR A 932 -6.09 -36.46 19.02
C THR A 932 -5.45 -37.83 18.76
N ARG A 933 -6.09 -38.94 19.17
CA ARG A 933 -5.65 -40.31 18.86
C ARG A 933 -6.07 -40.74 17.45
N LYS A 934 -6.97 -40.00 16.82
CA LYS A 934 -7.41 -40.22 15.44
C LYS A 934 -6.71 -39.24 14.52
N GLY A 935 -6.54 -39.63 13.25
CA GLY A 935 -5.97 -38.72 12.26
C GLY A 935 -6.95 -37.59 11.92
N SER A 936 -6.49 -36.34 11.96
CA SER A 936 -7.25 -35.17 11.52
C SER A 936 -7.08 -34.94 10.02
N PRO A 937 -8.09 -34.42 9.32
CA PRO A 937 -7.97 -34.03 7.90
C PRO A 937 -7.17 -32.75 7.69
N CYS A 938 -6.88 -32.02 8.77
CA CYS A 938 -6.09 -30.79 8.83
C CYS A 938 -5.04 -30.90 9.96
N TYR A 939 -4.22 -29.88 10.17
CA TYR A 939 -3.23 -29.84 11.25
C TYR A 939 -3.90 -29.97 12.64
N ASP A 940 -3.32 -30.81 13.50
CA ASP A 940 -3.89 -31.12 14.83
C ASP A 940 -3.99 -29.91 15.77
N GLY A 941 -3.18 -28.87 15.56
CA GLY A 941 -3.25 -27.61 16.30
C GLY A 941 -4.32 -26.62 15.78
N THR A 942 -5.13 -27.03 14.83
CA THR A 942 -6.19 -26.20 14.26
C THR A 942 -7.38 -26.07 15.22
N PRO A 943 -7.91 -24.86 15.48
CA PRO A 943 -9.09 -24.68 16.34
C PRO A 943 -10.31 -25.46 15.86
N LEU A 944 -11.12 -25.99 16.80
CA LEU A 944 -12.28 -26.82 16.48
C LEU A 944 -13.40 -26.05 15.72
N ALA A 945 -13.38 -24.71 15.78
CA ALA A 945 -14.27 -23.87 14.97
C ALA A 945 -13.97 -23.95 13.46
N THR A 946 -12.76 -24.33 13.08
CA THR A 946 -12.32 -24.44 11.67
C THR A 946 -13.23 -25.40 10.88
N PHE A 947 -13.45 -25.05 9.62
CA PHE A 947 -14.27 -25.82 8.68
C PHE A 947 -13.62 -25.80 7.29
N GLY A 948 -13.90 -26.82 6.48
CA GLY A 948 -13.33 -26.92 5.15
C GLY A 948 -13.59 -28.25 4.50
N HIS A 949 -12.78 -28.64 3.52
CA HIS A 949 -12.83 -29.95 2.89
C HIS A 949 -11.53 -30.29 2.16
N THR A 950 -11.29 -31.58 1.95
CA THR A 950 -10.22 -32.08 1.09
C THR A 950 -10.78 -32.67 -0.20
N GLY A 951 -9.99 -32.67 -1.28
CA GLY A 951 -10.33 -33.28 -2.56
C GLY A 951 -9.37 -34.42 -2.94
N PHE A 952 -9.93 -35.42 -3.64
CA PHE A 952 -9.18 -36.61 -4.07
C PHE A 952 -7.99 -36.30 -4.97
N THR A 953 -8.14 -35.29 -5.83
CA THR A 953 -7.08 -34.82 -6.75
C THR A 953 -5.87 -34.20 -6.04
N GLY A 954 -5.92 -34.05 -4.73
CA GLY A 954 -4.83 -33.49 -3.90
C GLY A 954 -5.10 -32.08 -3.41
N THR A 955 -6.33 -31.62 -3.53
CA THR A 955 -6.77 -30.29 -3.12
C THR A 955 -7.19 -30.26 -1.65
N ALA A 956 -7.12 -29.09 -1.02
CA ALA A 956 -7.61 -28.83 0.34
C ALA A 956 -7.91 -27.35 0.53
N VAL A 957 -8.94 -27.05 1.32
CA VAL A 957 -9.24 -25.71 1.80
C VAL A 957 -9.76 -25.76 3.20
N TRP A 958 -9.26 -24.86 4.07
CA TRP A 958 -9.64 -24.74 5.46
C TRP A 958 -9.75 -23.28 5.88
N SER A 959 -10.85 -22.93 6.54
CA SER A 959 -11.09 -21.60 7.10
C SER A 959 -11.28 -21.68 8.61
N ASP A 960 -10.50 -20.87 9.31
CA ASP A 960 -10.50 -20.76 10.78
C ASP A 960 -11.05 -19.39 11.19
N PRO A 961 -12.28 -19.34 11.75
CA PRO A 961 -12.90 -18.08 12.16
C PRO A 961 -12.27 -17.48 13.44
N GLU A 962 -11.56 -18.26 14.27
CA GLU A 962 -10.92 -17.75 15.48
C GLU A 962 -9.67 -16.91 15.14
N ASN A 963 -8.96 -17.29 14.08
CA ASN A 963 -7.77 -16.58 13.61
C ASN A 963 -8.03 -15.74 12.35
N ASP A 964 -9.25 -15.67 11.85
CA ASP A 964 -9.57 -15.08 10.52
C ASP A 964 -8.55 -15.53 9.46
N LEU A 965 -8.43 -16.86 9.31
CA LEU A 965 -7.41 -17.50 8.47
C LEU A 965 -8.07 -18.44 7.47
N THR A 966 -7.70 -18.32 6.17
CA THR A 966 -8.02 -19.31 5.14
C THR A 966 -6.74 -19.82 4.48
N VAL A 967 -6.61 -21.14 4.37
CA VAL A 967 -5.48 -21.80 3.72
C VAL A 967 -6.01 -22.69 2.58
N VAL A 968 -5.52 -22.46 1.38
CA VAL A 968 -5.84 -23.24 0.17
C VAL A 968 -4.59 -23.91 -0.36
N PHE A 969 -4.70 -25.19 -0.67
CA PHE A 969 -3.70 -25.97 -1.39
C PHE A 969 -4.38 -26.71 -2.55
N LEU A 970 -3.98 -26.40 -3.80
CA LEU A 970 -4.45 -27.09 -4.99
C LEU A 970 -3.28 -27.82 -5.65
N SER A 971 -3.50 -29.08 -6.05
CA SER A 971 -2.52 -29.85 -6.82
C SER A 971 -3.19 -30.88 -7.74
N ASN A 972 -2.44 -31.39 -8.68
CA ASN A 972 -2.82 -32.50 -9.52
C ASN A 972 -2.05 -33.79 -9.16
N ARG A 973 -2.04 -34.17 -7.86
CA ARG A 973 -1.30 -35.33 -7.35
C ARG A 973 -1.64 -36.65 -8.08
N VAL A 974 -2.85 -36.73 -8.64
CA VAL A 974 -3.35 -37.87 -9.39
C VAL A 974 -2.70 -38.03 -10.76
N TYR A 975 -1.88 -37.08 -11.19
CA TYR A 975 -1.12 -37.16 -12.42
C TYR A 975 0.21 -37.94 -12.20
N PRO A 976 0.61 -38.85 -13.06
CA PRO A 976 -0.20 -39.45 -14.15
C PRO A 976 -1.09 -40.61 -13.67
N VAL A 977 -0.99 -40.99 -12.40
CA VAL A 977 -1.67 -42.15 -11.80
C VAL A 977 -2.36 -41.74 -10.52
N ALA A 978 -3.65 -42.07 -10.37
CA ALA A 978 -4.43 -41.72 -9.20
C ALA A 978 -3.92 -42.35 -7.89
N ASP A 979 -3.32 -43.51 -7.94
CA ASP A 979 -2.73 -44.21 -6.79
C ASP A 979 -1.33 -43.67 -6.42
N ASN A 980 -1.27 -42.39 -6.09
CA ASN A 980 -0.09 -41.72 -5.56
C ASN A 980 -0.31 -41.28 -4.10
N PRO A 981 0.18 -42.03 -3.10
CA PRO A 981 -0.07 -41.72 -1.69
C PRO A 981 0.90 -40.68 -1.10
N LYS A 982 1.88 -40.18 -1.86
CA LYS A 982 3.02 -39.39 -1.32
C LYS A 982 2.56 -38.09 -0.70
N LEU A 983 1.62 -37.35 -1.31
CA LEU A 983 1.08 -36.10 -0.76
C LEU A 983 0.57 -36.30 0.69
N VAL A 984 -0.20 -37.38 0.91
CA VAL A 984 -0.77 -37.70 2.23
C VAL A 984 0.29 -38.22 3.19
N LYS A 985 1.15 -39.16 2.72
CA LYS A 985 2.23 -39.75 3.57
C LYS A 985 3.25 -38.70 4.04
N MET A 986 3.52 -37.68 3.22
CA MET A 986 4.46 -36.61 3.56
C MET A 986 3.81 -35.50 4.40
N GLY A 987 2.52 -35.51 4.62
CA GLY A 987 1.82 -34.53 5.43
C GLY A 987 1.86 -33.09 4.89
N ILE A 988 2.12 -32.90 3.59
CA ILE A 988 2.41 -31.57 3.00
C ILE A 988 1.33 -30.53 3.34
N ARG A 989 0.04 -30.90 3.23
CA ARG A 989 -1.09 -29.99 3.49
C ARG A 989 -1.17 -29.59 4.97
N THR A 990 -0.89 -30.52 5.87
CA THR A 990 -0.89 -30.28 7.34
C THR A 990 0.36 -29.51 7.77
N ASP A 991 1.51 -29.76 7.13
CA ASP A 991 2.75 -29.03 7.44
C ASP A 991 2.67 -27.55 7.00
N ILE A 992 2.06 -27.24 5.87
CA ILE A 992 1.79 -25.85 5.46
C ILE A 992 0.94 -25.14 6.54
N GLN A 993 -0.14 -25.76 7.02
CA GLN A 993 -0.95 -25.20 8.09
C GLN A 993 -0.13 -25.01 9.39
N LYS A 994 0.64 -26.04 9.78
CA LYS A 994 1.51 -25.99 10.97
C LYS A 994 2.48 -24.81 10.94
N ILE A 995 3.11 -24.52 9.80
CA ILE A 995 3.99 -23.36 9.63
C ILE A 995 3.24 -22.06 9.92
N ILE A 996 2.06 -21.89 9.33
CA ILE A 996 1.25 -20.69 9.50
C ILE A 996 0.82 -20.51 10.96
N TYR A 997 0.30 -21.56 11.62
CA TYR A 997 -0.09 -21.49 13.02
C TYR A 997 1.08 -21.20 13.96
N LYS A 998 2.27 -21.75 13.66
CA LYS A 998 3.49 -21.40 14.41
C LYS A 998 3.87 -19.93 14.23
N ALA A 999 3.77 -19.39 13.01
CA ALA A 999 4.03 -17.98 12.76
C ALA A 999 3.04 -17.08 13.50
N ILE A 1000 1.74 -17.43 13.53
CA ILE A 1000 0.72 -16.73 14.30
C ILE A 1000 1.03 -16.76 15.81
N ALA A 1001 1.36 -17.92 16.36
CA ALA A 1001 1.71 -18.05 17.78
C ALA A 1001 2.96 -17.24 18.14
N LYS A 1002 3.97 -17.24 17.29
CA LYS A 1002 5.19 -16.43 17.48
C LYS A 1002 4.89 -14.95 17.47
N ALA A 1003 4.08 -14.47 16.52
CA ALA A 1003 3.68 -13.08 16.45
C ALA A 1003 2.87 -12.60 17.67
N GLN A 1004 2.10 -13.49 18.31
CA GLN A 1004 1.38 -13.19 19.56
C GLN A 1004 2.31 -13.07 20.78
N ILE A 1005 3.48 -13.69 20.74
CA ILE A 1005 4.48 -13.59 21.82
C ILE A 1005 5.36 -12.34 21.63
N ASP A 1006 5.67 -11.98 20.37
CA ASP A 1006 6.51 -10.83 20.02
C ASP A 1006 5.78 -9.48 20.22
N ASN A 1007 4.42 -9.47 20.29
CA ASN A 1007 3.58 -8.31 20.59
C ASN A 1007 3.22 -8.23 22.09
#